data_eba79193d8afe5555749d02abcc9c97e
#
_entry.id   eba79193d8afe5555749d02abcc9c97e
#
_cell.length_a   1.000
_cell.length_b   1.000
_cell.length_c   1.000
_cell.angle_alpha   90.00
_cell.angle_beta   90.00
_cell.angle_gamma   90.00
#
_symmetry.space_group_name_H-M   'P 1'
#
loop_
_entity.id
_entity.type
_entity.pdbx_description
1 polymer ?
#
loop_
_entity_poly.entity_id
_entity_poly.type
_entity_poly.pdbx_seq_one_letter_code
_entity_poly.pdbx_strand_id
1 'polypeptide(L)'
;MGKLRLTTAQALVKFLDNQYLEVDGVELKFVKGIFAIFGHGNVLGLGQALEQDSGDMRVYQGRNEQGMAHAATGFARQALRRQIIACTSSIGPGAANMITAAGTASANRIPLLLLPGDVFATRQPDPVLQQIEQSYDLSISTNDAFRAVSKYWDRITRPEQLMSACINAMRVLTDPAETGAVTLCLPQDVQGEAWDYPESFFARRVHRLDRRPASAAQLADAVAAIKASRKPLIVCGGGVKYSGAGEALSRFAERYGVPFAETQAGKGTVVSSHPLNVGGVGETGCLAANLLAKEADLVIGVGTRFSDFTTASKWIFQHPEVRFLNINVSNFDAWKLDGIAMLADAREAMTALDAALADSGWQAGWGAQIESVQSRQLKETQRVYQAVWQEKSFVPEIDDHLDRESVYREFRQITDSTLTQSSVLGVLNETLPAEAVIVAAAGSLPGDLQRVWRNRAKNTYHVEYGYSCMGYEVNAALGVKLAQPQSEVYSLVGDGSFMMLHSELVTSLQERAKINVVLFDNMANGCINNLQMEHGMDSFGTEFRYRQPETGQLQGGLVPVDFATIAAGYGCKTWRVTTLDELRHALDAARRETVSTLIDIKVLPKTMVHKYGSWWNVGVAQTALSERIRKVAQMINEKRAQARDY
;
A
#
# COMPACT_ATOMS: atom_id res chain seq x y z
N MET A 1 9.11 -36.57 -27.50
CA MET A 1 8.81 -35.92 -26.22
C MET A 1 7.47 -36.44 -25.74
N GLY A 2 7.38 -36.84 -24.46
CA GLY A 2 6.16 -37.33 -23.85
C GLY A 2 5.09 -36.23 -23.79
N LYS A 3 3.84 -36.66 -23.78
CA LYS A 3 2.69 -35.76 -23.63
C LYS A 3 1.82 -36.23 -22.48
N LEU A 4 1.27 -35.29 -21.74
CA LEU A 4 0.28 -35.53 -20.69
C LEU A 4 -1.08 -35.01 -21.14
N ARG A 5 -2.08 -35.88 -21.13
CA ARG A 5 -3.47 -35.46 -21.38
C ARG A 5 -4.09 -34.95 -20.12
N LEU A 6 -4.30 -33.66 -20.07
CA LEU A 6 -4.87 -32.94 -18.91
C LEU A 6 -5.93 -31.96 -19.37
N THR A 7 -6.88 -31.61 -18.50
CA THR A 7 -7.72 -30.46 -18.74
C THR A 7 -6.90 -29.17 -18.68
N THR A 8 -7.39 -28.08 -19.27
CA THR A 8 -6.72 -26.78 -19.22
C THR A 8 -6.48 -26.34 -17.76
N ALA A 9 -7.47 -26.54 -16.88
CA ALA A 9 -7.34 -26.21 -15.47
C ALA A 9 -6.29 -27.09 -14.75
N GLN A 10 -6.28 -28.40 -14.98
CA GLN A 10 -5.27 -29.31 -14.41
C GLN A 10 -3.85 -28.93 -14.89
N ALA A 11 -3.71 -28.58 -16.17
CA ALA A 11 -2.44 -28.15 -16.73
C ALA A 11 -1.97 -26.83 -16.10
N LEU A 12 -2.88 -25.87 -15.86
CA LEU A 12 -2.57 -24.60 -15.18
C LEU A 12 -2.07 -24.86 -13.76
N VAL A 13 -2.80 -25.64 -12.95
CA VAL A 13 -2.43 -25.95 -11.56
C VAL A 13 -1.05 -26.62 -11.51
N LYS A 14 -0.82 -27.63 -12.35
CA LYS A 14 0.48 -28.32 -12.43
C LYS A 14 1.61 -27.42 -12.88
N PHE A 15 1.37 -26.47 -13.80
CA PHE A 15 2.35 -25.48 -14.19
C PHE A 15 2.70 -24.55 -13.04
N LEU A 16 1.71 -23.98 -12.33
CA LEU A 16 1.91 -23.02 -11.23
C LEU A 16 2.69 -23.66 -10.07
N ASP A 17 2.43 -24.91 -9.77
CA ASP A 17 3.12 -25.64 -8.69
C ASP A 17 4.63 -25.76 -8.95
N ASN A 18 5.07 -25.76 -10.20
CA ASN A 18 6.46 -25.95 -10.61
C ASN A 18 7.23 -24.65 -10.89
N GLN A 19 6.74 -23.49 -10.40
CA GLN A 19 7.41 -22.20 -10.59
C GLN A 19 8.21 -21.80 -9.35
N TYR A 20 9.47 -21.44 -9.56
CA TYR A 20 10.43 -21.03 -8.53
C TYR A 20 11.08 -19.71 -8.92
N LEU A 21 11.51 -18.93 -7.91
CA LEU A 21 12.27 -17.70 -8.09
C LEU A 21 13.61 -17.82 -7.36
N GLU A 22 14.70 -17.50 -8.06
CA GLU A 22 16.03 -17.36 -7.46
C GLU A 22 16.37 -15.87 -7.32
N VAL A 23 16.71 -15.48 -6.10
CA VAL A 23 17.17 -14.12 -5.76
C VAL A 23 18.40 -14.23 -4.88
N ASP A 24 19.50 -13.63 -5.30
CA ASP A 24 20.78 -13.62 -4.54
C ASP A 24 21.28 -15.04 -4.16
N GLY A 25 21.11 -16.02 -5.04
CA GLY A 25 21.50 -17.41 -4.81
C GLY A 25 20.53 -18.21 -3.92
N VAL A 26 19.44 -17.60 -3.47
CA VAL A 26 18.40 -18.29 -2.69
C VAL A 26 17.21 -18.59 -3.60
N GLU A 27 16.89 -19.87 -3.71
CA GLU A 27 15.76 -20.35 -4.48
C GLU A 27 14.55 -20.57 -3.59
N LEU A 28 13.38 -20.04 -4.02
CA LEU A 28 12.11 -20.13 -3.31
C LEU A 28 11.00 -20.59 -4.26
N LYS A 29 10.06 -21.40 -3.77
CA LYS A 29 8.83 -21.68 -4.50
C LYS A 29 8.06 -20.38 -4.68
N PHE A 30 7.75 -20.01 -5.94
CA PHE A 30 7.18 -18.71 -6.26
C PHE A 30 5.69 -18.65 -5.94
N VAL A 31 4.89 -19.64 -6.40
CA VAL A 31 3.45 -19.72 -6.14
C VAL A 31 3.20 -20.59 -4.92
N LYS A 32 2.86 -20.00 -3.79
CA LYS A 32 2.68 -20.68 -2.49
C LYS A 32 1.29 -21.25 -2.29
N GLY A 33 0.32 -20.76 -3.05
CA GLY A 33 -1.06 -21.21 -2.89
C GLY A 33 -2.01 -20.44 -3.80
N ILE A 34 -3.29 -20.69 -3.60
CA ILE A 34 -4.37 -20.04 -4.31
C ILE A 34 -5.53 -19.73 -3.36
N PHE A 35 -5.98 -18.47 -3.33
CA PHE A 35 -7.26 -18.12 -2.76
C PHE A 35 -8.37 -18.43 -3.76
N ALA A 36 -9.45 -19.03 -3.29
CA ALA A 36 -10.58 -19.42 -4.12
C ALA A 36 -11.91 -19.01 -3.51
N ILE A 37 -12.77 -18.45 -4.34
CA ILE A 37 -14.21 -18.39 -4.13
C ILE A 37 -14.85 -19.12 -5.32
N PHE A 38 -15.47 -20.26 -5.03
CA PHE A 38 -16.06 -21.08 -6.07
C PHE A 38 -17.48 -20.67 -6.39
N GLY A 39 -17.79 -20.65 -7.67
CA GLY A 39 -19.10 -20.58 -8.24
C GLY A 39 -19.12 -21.42 -9.51
N HIS A 40 -20.24 -21.39 -10.27
CA HIS A 40 -20.36 -22.24 -11.47
C HIS A 40 -19.31 -21.93 -12.53
N GLY A 41 -18.71 -20.74 -12.50
CA GLY A 41 -17.70 -20.31 -13.47
C GLY A 41 -16.29 -20.89 -13.28
N ASN A 42 -16.00 -21.53 -12.16
CA ASN A 42 -14.67 -22.07 -11.87
C ASN A 42 -14.67 -23.38 -11.07
N VAL A 43 -15.79 -23.78 -10.43
CA VAL A 43 -15.79 -24.93 -9.50
C VAL A 43 -15.58 -26.27 -10.22
N LEU A 44 -16.16 -26.48 -11.41
CA LEU A 44 -16.06 -27.73 -12.15
C LEU A 44 -14.80 -27.80 -13.03
N GLY A 45 -14.12 -26.69 -13.26
CA GLY A 45 -12.83 -26.61 -13.95
C GLY A 45 -11.68 -26.52 -12.96
N LEU A 46 -11.35 -25.30 -12.55
CA LEU A 46 -10.21 -25.05 -11.65
C LEU A 46 -10.43 -25.67 -10.25
N GLY A 47 -11.66 -25.66 -9.74
CA GLY A 47 -11.99 -26.31 -8.47
C GLY A 47 -11.74 -27.81 -8.51
N GLN A 48 -12.16 -28.50 -9.58
CA GLN A 48 -11.86 -29.93 -9.79
C GLN A 48 -10.36 -30.20 -9.88
N ALA A 49 -9.62 -29.34 -10.59
CA ALA A 49 -8.18 -29.50 -10.72
C ALA A 49 -7.44 -29.37 -9.39
N LEU A 50 -7.83 -28.41 -8.55
CA LEU A 50 -7.26 -28.21 -7.21
C LEU A 50 -7.63 -29.32 -6.23
N GLU A 51 -8.85 -29.84 -6.31
CA GLU A 51 -9.28 -31.00 -5.52
C GLU A 51 -8.47 -32.25 -5.87
N GLN A 52 -8.24 -32.48 -7.17
CA GLN A 52 -7.53 -33.66 -7.67
C GLN A 52 -6.04 -33.65 -7.29
N ASP A 53 -5.33 -32.54 -7.54
CA ASP A 53 -3.89 -32.41 -7.28
C ASP A 53 -3.48 -30.93 -7.28
N SER A 54 -3.37 -30.32 -6.11
CA SER A 54 -2.86 -28.95 -5.94
C SER A 54 -1.33 -28.88 -5.80
N GLY A 55 -0.64 -30.03 -5.82
CA GLY A 55 0.79 -30.09 -5.52
C GLY A 55 1.10 -29.61 -4.11
N ASP A 56 2.16 -28.79 -3.98
CA ASP A 56 2.54 -28.15 -2.72
C ASP A 56 1.83 -26.79 -2.50
N MET A 57 0.92 -26.40 -3.37
CA MET A 57 0.16 -25.16 -3.23
C MET A 57 -0.98 -25.33 -2.23
N ARG A 58 -1.08 -24.43 -1.27
CA ARG A 58 -2.19 -24.40 -0.33
C ARG A 58 -3.41 -23.71 -0.94
N VAL A 59 -4.57 -24.32 -0.80
CA VAL A 59 -5.85 -23.73 -1.20
C VAL A 59 -6.49 -23.03 0.00
N TYR A 60 -6.79 -21.75 -0.14
CA TYR A 60 -7.43 -20.93 0.86
C TYR A 60 -8.85 -20.55 0.42
N GLN A 61 -9.80 -20.62 1.32
CA GLN A 61 -11.17 -20.20 1.03
C GLN A 61 -11.35 -18.72 1.40
N GLY A 62 -11.55 -17.84 0.40
CA GLY A 62 -11.90 -16.44 0.63
C GLY A 62 -13.35 -16.23 1.04
N ARG A 63 -13.67 -15.02 1.48
CA ARG A 63 -15.05 -14.58 1.84
C ARG A 63 -15.56 -13.47 0.92
N ASN A 64 -14.64 -12.71 0.36
CA ASN A 64 -14.91 -11.67 -0.61
C ASN A 64 -13.75 -11.64 -1.62
N GLU A 65 -14.04 -11.55 -2.90
CA GLU A 65 -13.02 -11.66 -3.95
C GLU A 65 -12.03 -10.48 -3.91
N GLN A 66 -12.48 -9.26 -3.60
CA GLN A 66 -11.58 -8.13 -3.37
C GLN A 66 -10.73 -8.37 -2.12
N GLY A 67 -11.34 -8.87 -1.04
CA GLY A 67 -10.66 -9.16 0.23
C GLY A 67 -9.55 -10.17 0.08
N MET A 68 -9.82 -11.33 -0.54
CA MET A 68 -8.81 -12.35 -0.76
C MET A 68 -7.68 -11.88 -1.71
N ALA A 69 -8.02 -11.06 -2.72
CA ALA A 69 -7.01 -10.50 -3.62
C ALA A 69 -6.15 -9.42 -2.92
N HIS A 70 -6.70 -8.66 -1.98
CA HIS A 70 -5.91 -7.80 -1.10
C HIS A 70 -5.02 -8.61 -0.15
N ALA A 71 -5.50 -9.73 0.39
CA ALA A 71 -4.67 -10.63 1.19
C ALA A 71 -3.50 -11.20 0.38
N ALA A 72 -3.74 -11.64 -0.85
CA ALA A 72 -2.69 -12.09 -1.77
C ALA A 72 -1.68 -10.98 -2.11
N THR A 73 -2.15 -9.74 -2.32
CA THR A 73 -1.29 -8.56 -2.54
C THR A 73 -0.45 -8.25 -1.29
N GLY A 74 -1.06 -8.31 -0.10
CA GLY A 74 -0.37 -8.13 1.18
C GLY A 74 0.70 -9.18 1.42
N PHE A 75 0.40 -10.44 1.10
CA PHE A 75 1.36 -11.55 1.14
C PHE A 75 2.58 -11.28 0.24
N ALA A 76 2.35 -10.99 -1.03
CA ALA A 76 3.41 -10.79 -2.01
C ALA A 76 4.30 -9.58 -1.65
N ARG A 77 3.70 -8.49 -1.15
CA ARG A 77 4.44 -7.32 -0.68
C ARG A 77 5.32 -7.64 0.52
N GLN A 78 4.78 -8.36 1.53
CA GLN A 78 5.53 -8.72 2.73
C GLN A 78 6.62 -9.74 2.44
N ALA A 79 6.38 -10.66 1.50
CA ALA A 79 7.37 -11.58 0.95
C ALA A 79 8.40 -10.90 0.01
N LEU A 80 8.43 -9.57 -0.06
CA LEU A 80 9.34 -8.77 -0.89
C LEU A 80 9.27 -9.14 -2.38
N ARG A 81 8.08 -9.43 -2.90
CA ARG A 81 7.79 -9.87 -4.29
C ARG A 81 8.41 -11.22 -4.67
N ARG A 82 8.94 -11.97 -3.70
CA ARG A 82 9.64 -13.24 -3.95
C ARG A 82 8.70 -14.45 -3.99
N GLN A 83 7.50 -14.30 -3.50
CA GLN A 83 6.46 -15.34 -3.46
C GLN A 83 5.08 -14.69 -3.62
N ILE A 84 4.15 -15.43 -4.21
CA ILE A 84 2.77 -14.99 -4.42
C ILE A 84 1.77 -16.06 -3.96
N ILE A 85 0.52 -15.61 -3.73
CA ILE A 85 -0.68 -16.43 -3.70
C ILE A 85 -1.55 -15.96 -4.88
N ALA A 86 -1.99 -16.89 -5.73
CA ALA A 86 -2.92 -16.58 -6.82
C ALA A 86 -4.36 -16.45 -6.29
N CYS A 87 -5.26 -15.87 -7.08
CA CYS A 87 -6.68 -15.77 -6.72
C CYS A 87 -7.56 -16.25 -7.87
N THR A 88 -8.56 -17.08 -7.56
CA THR A 88 -9.60 -17.46 -8.52
C THR A 88 -10.98 -17.11 -8.02
N SER A 89 -11.84 -16.68 -8.93
CA SER A 89 -13.26 -16.39 -8.67
C SER A 89 -14.14 -16.97 -9.74
N SER A 90 -15.45 -17.00 -9.46
CA SER A 90 -16.45 -17.24 -10.47
C SER A 90 -16.46 -16.15 -11.54
N ILE A 91 -17.38 -16.23 -12.49
CA ILE A 91 -17.56 -15.25 -13.56
C ILE A 91 -18.35 -14.03 -13.08
N GLY A 92 -18.44 -13.00 -13.92
CA GLY A 92 -19.30 -11.85 -13.72
C GLY A 92 -19.03 -11.09 -12.44
N PRO A 93 -19.99 -11.04 -11.48
CA PRO A 93 -19.83 -10.27 -10.25
C PRO A 93 -18.64 -10.73 -9.39
N GLY A 94 -18.35 -12.03 -9.31
CA GLY A 94 -17.19 -12.54 -8.59
C GLY A 94 -15.88 -12.07 -9.21
N ALA A 95 -15.76 -12.13 -10.54
CA ALA A 95 -14.61 -11.60 -11.26
C ALA A 95 -14.49 -10.07 -11.09
N ALA A 96 -15.57 -9.32 -11.34
CA ALA A 96 -15.59 -7.86 -11.24
C ALA A 96 -15.15 -7.36 -9.87
N ASN A 97 -15.46 -8.09 -8.80
CA ASN A 97 -15.11 -7.73 -7.44
C ASN A 97 -13.58 -7.73 -7.18
N MET A 98 -12.75 -8.36 -8.02
CA MET A 98 -11.29 -8.31 -7.90
C MET A 98 -10.64 -7.11 -8.60
N ILE A 99 -11.36 -6.31 -9.38
CA ILE A 99 -10.79 -5.22 -10.21
C ILE A 99 -10.07 -4.19 -9.34
N THR A 100 -10.65 -3.78 -8.22
CA THR A 100 -10.02 -2.82 -7.30
C THR A 100 -8.69 -3.35 -6.75
N ALA A 101 -8.63 -4.63 -6.40
CA ALA A 101 -7.40 -5.25 -5.92
C ALA A 101 -6.34 -5.36 -7.03
N ALA A 102 -6.74 -5.62 -8.28
CA ALA A 102 -5.85 -5.56 -9.44
C ALA A 102 -5.23 -4.16 -9.61
N GLY A 103 -6.06 -3.11 -9.47
CA GLY A 103 -5.61 -1.72 -9.47
C GLY A 103 -4.60 -1.44 -8.36
N THR A 104 -4.89 -1.90 -7.14
CA THR A 104 -3.98 -1.79 -5.98
C THR A 104 -2.62 -2.45 -6.25
N ALA A 105 -2.62 -3.68 -6.76
CA ALA A 105 -1.41 -4.42 -7.09
C ALA A 105 -0.59 -3.71 -8.19
N SER A 106 -1.24 -3.27 -9.27
CA SER A 106 -0.58 -2.59 -10.38
C SER A 106 -0.05 -1.21 -10.02
N ALA A 107 -0.80 -0.42 -9.24
CA ALA A 107 -0.37 0.89 -8.76
C ALA A 107 0.87 0.79 -7.84
N ASN A 108 0.99 -0.29 -7.07
CA ASN A 108 2.11 -0.52 -6.16
C ASN A 108 3.20 -1.42 -6.75
N ARG A 109 3.02 -1.92 -7.98
CA ARG A 109 3.93 -2.89 -8.63
C ARG A 109 4.17 -4.13 -7.76
N ILE A 110 3.10 -4.73 -7.25
CA ILE A 110 3.13 -5.96 -6.47
C ILE A 110 2.60 -7.10 -7.36
N PRO A 111 3.32 -8.22 -7.50
CA PRO A 111 2.86 -9.33 -8.32
C PRO A 111 1.58 -9.94 -7.74
N LEU A 112 0.54 -10.02 -8.57
CA LEU A 112 -0.75 -10.61 -8.23
C LEU A 112 -1.28 -11.38 -9.44
N LEU A 113 -1.47 -12.69 -9.32
CA LEU A 113 -2.07 -13.53 -10.37
C LEU A 113 -3.55 -13.73 -10.11
N LEU A 114 -4.37 -13.26 -11.04
CA LEU A 114 -5.83 -13.38 -11.03
C LEU A 114 -6.30 -14.35 -12.12
N LEU A 115 -7.15 -15.30 -11.73
CA LEU A 115 -7.66 -16.39 -12.55
C LEU A 115 -9.20 -16.38 -12.53
N PRO A 116 -9.86 -15.32 -13.03
CA PRO A 116 -11.32 -15.28 -13.06
C PRO A 116 -11.89 -16.25 -14.08
N GLY A 117 -13.01 -16.90 -13.76
CA GLY A 117 -13.84 -17.57 -14.75
C GLY A 117 -14.36 -16.57 -15.80
N ASP A 118 -14.66 -17.07 -17.01
CA ASP A 118 -15.17 -16.24 -18.10
C ASP A 118 -16.33 -16.92 -18.84
N VAL A 119 -16.96 -16.23 -19.75
CA VAL A 119 -18.01 -16.75 -20.62
C VAL A 119 -17.53 -17.98 -21.40
N PHE A 120 -18.47 -18.78 -21.92
CA PHE A 120 -18.09 -19.88 -22.80
C PHE A 120 -17.42 -19.36 -24.08
N ALA A 121 -16.24 -19.90 -24.40
CA ALA A 121 -15.50 -19.56 -25.62
C ALA A 121 -16.30 -19.96 -26.86
N THR A 122 -17.08 -21.04 -26.79
CA THR A 122 -17.97 -21.49 -27.88
C THR A 122 -19.15 -20.55 -28.11
N ARG A 123 -19.52 -19.71 -27.15
CA ARG A 123 -20.71 -18.84 -27.15
C ARG A 123 -22.04 -19.59 -27.30
N GLN A 124 -22.07 -20.90 -27.11
CA GLN A 124 -23.30 -21.69 -27.26
C GLN A 124 -24.37 -21.30 -26.25
N PRO A 125 -24.08 -21.13 -24.92
CA PRO A 125 -25.02 -20.52 -23.99
C PRO A 125 -25.10 -19.02 -24.20
N ASP A 126 -26.29 -18.47 -24.37
CA ASP A 126 -26.50 -17.05 -24.65
C ASP A 126 -27.80 -16.54 -23.98
N PRO A 127 -27.72 -15.61 -23.02
CA PRO A 127 -26.53 -15.22 -22.25
C PRO A 127 -26.13 -16.25 -21.19
N VAL A 128 -24.85 -16.29 -20.84
CA VAL A 128 -24.36 -17.09 -19.72
C VAL A 128 -24.82 -16.46 -18.40
N LEU A 129 -25.20 -17.27 -17.41
CA LEU A 129 -25.53 -16.80 -16.05
C LEU A 129 -24.41 -15.90 -15.50
N GLN A 130 -24.78 -14.79 -14.85
CA GLN A 130 -23.86 -13.80 -14.27
C GLN A 130 -23.03 -13.01 -15.28
N GLN A 131 -23.38 -13.01 -16.56
CA GLN A 131 -22.73 -12.17 -17.57
C GLN A 131 -23.65 -11.07 -18.08
N ILE A 132 -23.02 -10.01 -18.58
CA ILE A 132 -23.71 -8.91 -19.25
C ILE A 132 -23.74 -9.25 -20.75
N GLU A 133 -24.92 -9.27 -21.35
CA GLU A 133 -25.08 -9.43 -22.77
C GLU A 133 -24.80 -8.12 -23.49
N GLN A 134 -23.77 -8.10 -24.34
CA GLN A 134 -23.37 -6.92 -25.11
C GLN A 134 -23.86 -7.06 -26.55
N SER A 135 -24.93 -6.35 -26.91
CA SER A 135 -25.55 -6.44 -28.24
C SER A 135 -24.65 -5.90 -29.37
N TYR A 136 -23.67 -5.07 -29.04
CA TYR A 136 -22.79 -4.41 -30.02
C TYR A 136 -21.44 -5.14 -30.23
N ASP A 137 -21.04 -6.01 -29.28
CA ASP A 137 -19.78 -6.77 -29.40
C ASP A 137 -19.84 -8.03 -28.51
N LEU A 138 -20.06 -9.16 -29.14
CA LEU A 138 -20.15 -10.46 -28.48
C LEU A 138 -18.78 -11.00 -27.99
N SER A 139 -17.67 -10.34 -28.32
CA SER A 139 -16.33 -10.72 -27.83
C SER A 139 -16.01 -10.14 -26.45
N ILE A 140 -16.75 -9.14 -26.00
CA ILE A 140 -16.55 -8.47 -24.70
C ILE A 140 -17.27 -9.24 -23.58
N SER A 141 -16.58 -9.46 -22.47
CA SER A 141 -17.14 -9.92 -21.21
C SER A 141 -16.81 -8.97 -20.07
N THR A 142 -17.34 -9.20 -18.88
CA THR A 142 -16.99 -8.46 -17.65
C THR A 142 -15.46 -8.43 -17.43
N ASN A 143 -14.74 -9.47 -17.83
CA ASN A 143 -13.31 -9.59 -17.62
C ASN A 143 -12.47 -8.62 -18.47
N ASP A 144 -13.03 -8.01 -19.52
CA ASP A 144 -12.33 -6.96 -20.28
C ASP A 144 -12.05 -5.70 -19.45
N ALA A 145 -12.81 -5.48 -18.36
CA ALA A 145 -12.55 -4.39 -17.42
C ALA A 145 -11.17 -4.51 -16.71
N PHE A 146 -10.61 -5.71 -16.60
CA PHE A 146 -9.27 -5.91 -16.05
C PHE A 146 -8.15 -5.36 -16.94
N ARG A 147 -8.38 -5.13 -18.24
CA ARG A 147 -7.35 -4.62 -19.17
C ARG A 147 -6.75 -3.29 -18.68
N ALA A 148 -7.58 -2.42 -18.10
CA ALA A 148 -7.14 -1.12 -17.60
C ALA A 148 -6.29 -1.19 -16.32
N VAL A 149 -6.37 -2.27 -15.56
CA VAL A 149 -5.73 -2.42 -14.24
C VAL A 149 -4.70 -3.55 -14.18
N SER A 150 -4.50 -4.29 -15.28
CA SER A 150 -3.53 -5.39 -15.37
C SER A 150 -2.28 -4.98 -16.16
N LYS A 151 -1.13 -5.51 -15.76
CA LYS A 151 0.14 -5.40 -16.49
C LYS A 151 0.27 -6.42 -17.61
N TYR A 152 -0.42 -7.53 -17.48
CA TYR A 152 -0.64 -8.50 -18.53
C TYR A 152 -2.06 -9.06 -18.39
N TRP A 153 -2.75 -9.18 -19.50
CA TRP A 153 -4.10 -9.72 -19.58
C TRP A 153 -4.21 -10.65 -20.79
N ASP A 154 -4.81 -11.83 -20.59
CA ASP A 154 -5.10 -12.76 -21.66
C ASP A 154 -6.41 -13.51 -21.39
N ARG A 155 -7.05 -14.01 -22.46
CA ARG A 155 -8.24 -14.87 -22.42
C ARG A 155 -7.91 -16.19 -23.11
N ILE A 156 -8.00 -17.29 -22.36
CA ILE A 156 -7.66 -18.63 -22.84
C ILE A 156 -8.87 -19.25 -23.52
N THR A 157 -9.06 -18.97 -24.79
CA THR A 157 -10.21 -19.46 -25.56
C THR A 157 -9.98 -20.85 -26.17
N ARG A 158 -8.76 -21.39 -26.07
CA ARG A 158 -8.37 -22.73 -26.50
C ARG A 158 -7.29 -23.28 -25.58
N PRO A 159 -7.30 -24.59 -25.27
CA PRO A 159 -6.34 -25.19 -24.34
C PRO A 159 -4.86 -24.91 -24.66
N GLU A 160 -4.48 -24.96 -25.95
CA GLU A 160 -3.09 -24.75 -26.36
C GLU A 160 -2.55 -23.33 -26.08
N GLN A 161 -3.42 -22.32 -25.96
CA GLN A 161 -3.03 -20.93 -25.64
C GLN A 161 -2.49 -20.82 -24.22
N LEU A 162 -2.88 -21.72 -23.32
CA LEU A 162 -2.44 -21.72 -21.92
C LEU A 162 -0.90 -21.66 -21.79
N MET A 163 -0.18 -22.38 -22.66
CA MET A 163 1.27 -22.46 -22.55
C MET A 163 1.96 -21.12 -22.72
N SER A 164 1.64 -20.38 -23.76
CA SER A 164 2.21 -19.05 -24.01
C SER A 164 1.73 -18.02 -22.99
N ALA A 165 0.46 -18.08 -22.59
CA ALA A 165 -0.12 -17.18 -21.59
C ALA A 165 0.56 -17.35 -20.22
N CYS A 166 0.79 -18.58 -19.77
CA CYS A 166 1.49 -18.86 -18.52
C CYS A 166 2.94 -18.38 -18.54
N ILE A 167 3.66 -18.55 -19.64
CA ILE A 167 5.04 -18.06 -19.78
C ILE A 167 5.08 -16.52 -19.70
N ASN A 168 4.17 -15.83 -20.39
CA ASN A 168 4.06 -14.38 -20.32
C ASN A 168 3.62 -13.88 -18.94
N ALA A 169 2.71 -14.60 -18.27
CA ALA A 169 2.32 -14.29 -16.91
C ALA A 169 3.54 -14.31 -15.97
N MET A 170 4.36 -15.39 -16.02
CA MET A 170 5.57 -15.47 -15.19
C MET A 170 6.57 -14.37 -15.52
N ARG A 171 6.78 -14.04 -16.81
CA ARG A 171 7.65 -12.95 -17.22
C ARG A 171 7.28 -11.63 -16.54
N VAL A 172 6.00 -11.30 -16.48
CA VAL A 172 5.53 -10.04 -15.86
C VAL A 172 5.56 -10.13 -14.33
N LEU A 173 5.11 -11.25 -13.74
CA LEU A 173 5.06 -11.41 -12.29
C LEU A 173 6.44 -11.38 -11.64
N THR A 174 7.49 -11.80 -12.36
CA THR A 174 8.87 -11.84 -11.86
C THR A 174 9.73 -10.64 -12.28
N ASP A 175 9.20 -9.72 -13.09
CA ASP A 175 9.93 -8.52 -13.54
C ASP A 175 9.98 -7.46 -12.44
N PRO A 176 11.16 -6.97 -12.02
CA PRO A 176 11.26 -5.97 -10.95
C PRO A 176 10.73 -4.58 -11.34
N ALA A 177 10.68 -4.25 -12.63
CA ALA A 177 10.25 -2.95 -13.15
C ALA A 177 8.76 -2.92 -13.53
N GLU A 178 8.27 -3.98 -14.19
CA GLU A 178 6.95 -4.01 -14.83
C GLU A 178 5.91 -4.87 -14.08
N THR A 179 6.27 -5.50 -12.97
CA THR A 179 5.34 -6.34 -12.20
C THR A 179 4.11 -5.59 -11.71
N GLY A 180 3.03 -6.32 -11.50
CA GLY A 180 1.72 -5.86 -11.06
C GLY A 180 0.70 -6.99 -11.16
N ALA A 181 -0.58 -6.63 -11.32
CA ALA A 181 -1.62 -7.62 -11.56
C ALA A 181 -1.46 -8.25 -12.95
N VAL A 182 -1.59 -9.57 -12.98
CA VAL A 182 -1.69 -10.39 -14.19
C VAL A 182 -3.03 -11.12 -14.17
N THR A 183 -3.82 -10.97 -15.21
CA THR A 183 -5.14 -11.60 -15.30
C THR A 183 -5.19 -12.58 -16.46
N LEU A 184 -5.43 -13.85 -16.15
CA LEU A 184 -5.72 -14.90 -17.13
C LEU A 184 -7.18 -15.31 -17.02
N CYS A 185 -7.99 -14.90 -17.99
CA CYS A 185 -9.42 -15.21 -18.01
C CYS A 185 -9.64 -16.64 -18.51
N LEU A 186 -10.43 -17.41 -17.77
CA LEU A 186 -10.63 -18.83 -17.99
C LEU A 186 -12.08 -19.13 -18.35
N PRO A 187 -12.46 -19.18 -19.67
CA PRO A 187 -13.79 -19.58 -20.10
C PRO A 187 -14.19 -20.94 -19.50
N GLN A 188 -15.46 -21.05 -19.07
CA GLN A 188 -15.95 -22.21 -18.31
C GLN A 188 -15.80 -23.53 -19.08
N ASP A 189 -16.09 -23.53 -20.37
CA ASP A 189 -15.95 -24.69 -21.25
C ASP A 189 -14.49 -25.08 -21.43
N VAL A 190 -13.63 -24.12 -21.69
CA VAL A 190 -12.18 -24.36 -21.93
C VAL A 190 -11.48 -24.89 -20.68
N GLN A 191 -11.89 -24.50 -19.47
CA GLN A 191 -11.30 -25.03 -18.23
C GLN A 191 -11.35 -26.57 -18.19
N GLY A 192 -12.46 -27.15 -18.68
CA GLY A 192 -12.68 -28.60 -18.72
C GLY A 192 -12.16 -29.30 -19.97
N GLU A 193 -11.78 -28.56 -21.03
CA GLU A 193 -11.26 -29.17 -22.25
C GLU A 193 -9.90 -29.82 -22.04
N ALA A 194 -9.76 -31.08 -22.52
CA ALA A 194 -8.54 -31.84 -22.41
C ALA A 194 -7.64 -31.62 -23.64
N TRP A 195 -6.34 -31.48 -23.39
CA TRP A 195 -5.31 -31.31 -24.42
C TRP A 195 -4.08 -32.17 -24.12
N ASP A 196 -3.32 -32.51 -25.14
CA ASP A 196 -2.08 -33.30 -25.00
C ASP A 196 -0.88 -32.34 -24.85
N TYR A 197 -0.66 -31.88 -23.62
CA TYR A 197 0.43 -30.96 -23.28
C TYR A 197 1.79 -31.67 -23.31
N PRO A 198 2.87 -31.04 -23.80
CA PRO A 198 4.21 -31.61 -23.69
C PRO A 198 4.66 -31.65 -22.22
N GLU A 199 5.25 -32.77 -21.78
CA GLU A 199 5.75 -32.92 -20.42
C GLU A 199 6.73 -31.84 -20.01
N SER A 200 7.51 -31.28 -20.93
CA SER A 200 8.45 -30.18 -20.72
C SER A 200 7.78 -28.89 -20.26
N PHE A 201 6.48 -28.71 -20.54
CA PHE A 201 5.74 -27.55 -20.06
C PHE A 201 5.61 -27.55 -18.52
N PHE A 202 5.58 -28.71 -17.92
CA PHE A 202 5.45 -28.91 -16.48
C PHE A 202 6.80 -29.08 -15.76
N ALA A 203 7.91 -28.99 -16.49
CA ALA A 203 9.22 -29.08 -15.87
C ALA A 203 9.40 -27.94 -14.85
N ARG A 204 10.09 -28.26 -13.75
CA ARG A 204 10.47 -27.27 -12.73
C ARG A 204 11.21 -26.12 -13.41
N ARG A 205 10.74 -24.89 -13.17
CA ARG A 205 11.27 -23.69 -13.81
C ARG A 205 11.69 -22.68 -12.75
N VAL A 206 12.97 -22.31 -12.78
CA VAL A 206 13.56 -21.30 -11.90
C VAL A 206 13.71 -20.00 -12.66
N HIS A 207 13.01 -18.97 -12.24
CA HIS A 207 13.14 -17.61 -12.75
C HIS A 207 14.23 -16.91 -11.94
N ARG A 208 15.31 -16.48 -12.61
CA ARG A 208 16.38 -15.75 -11.93
C ARG A 208 16.08 -14.26 -11.99
N LEU A 209 16.12 -13.61 -10.83
CA LEU A 209 16.03 -12.16 -10.73
C LEU A 209 17.45 -11.60 -10.74
N ASP A 210 17.92 -11.22 -11.93
CA ASP A 210 19.23 -10.59 -12.10
C ASP A 210 19.17 -9.11 -11.72
N ARG A 211 20.21 -8.64 -11.02
CA ARG A 211 20.33 -7.24 -10.63
C ARG A 211 21.00 -6.46 -11.75
N ARG A 212 20.31 -5.48 -12.30
CA ARG A 212 20.81 -4.67 -13.40
C ARG A 212 21.87 -3.66 -12.92
N PRO A 213 23.13 -3.69 -13.41
CA PRO A 213 24.12 -2.64 -13.16
C PRO A 213 23.82 -1.41 -14.04
N ALA A 214 24.30 -0.23 -13.60
CA ALA A 214 24.30 0.95 -14.44
C ALA A 214 25.32 0.85 -15.57
N SER A 215 25.09 1.55 -16.68
CA SER A 215 26.13 1.75 -17.68
C SER A 215 27.25 2.65 -17.14
N ALA A 216 28.48 2.53 -17.70
CA ALA A 216 29.61 3.36 -17.29
C ALA A 216 29.33 4.88 -17.50
N ALA A 217 28.61 5.24 -18.55
CA ALA A 217 28.22 6.63 -18.82
C ALA A 217 27.25 7.15 -17.74
N GLN A 218 26.20 6.38 -17.43
CA GLN A 218 25.24 6.77 -16.37
C GLN A 218 25.90 6.89 -14.99
N LEU A 219 26.85 6.01 -14.68
CA LEU A 219 27.61 6.10 -13.44
C LEU A 219 28.48 7.37 -13.40
N ALA A 220 29.16 7.70 -14.51
CA ALA A 220 29.97 8.91 -14.60
C ALA A 220 29.13 10.19 -14.44
N ASP A 221 27.96 10.26 -15.09
CA ASP A 221 27.03 11.39 -14.97
C ASP A 221 26.51 11.55 -13.53
N ALA A 222 26.15 10.44 -12.90
CA ALA A 222 25.69 10.43 -11.50
C ALA A 222 26.80 10.91 -10.54
N VAL A 223 28.03 10.42 -10.70
CA VAL A 223 29.20 10.84 -9.90
C VAL A 223 29.48 12.33 -10.11
N ALA A 224 29.43 12.83 -11.34
CA ALA A 224 29.63 14.24 -11.64
C ALA A 224 28.55 15.12 -10.95
N ALA A 225 27.29 14.70 -11.00
CA ALA A 225 26.19 15.40 -10.34
C ALA A 225 26.37 15.46 -8.82
N ILE A 226 26.75 14.34 -8.19
CA ILE A 226 27.00 14.26 -6.75
C ILE A 226 28.15 15.17 -6.35
N LYS A 227 29.28 15.10 -7.06
CA LYS A 227 30.47 15.93 -6.77
C LYS A 227 30.21 17.43 -6.93
N ALA A 228 29.30 17.81 -7.81
CA ALA A 228 28.91 19.21 -8.04
C ALA A 228 27.86 19.70 -7.01
N SER A 229 27.28 18.83 -6.20
CA SER A 229 26.30 19.21 -5.18
C SER A 229 26.94 19.54 -3.85
N ARG A 230 26.27 20.39 -3.09
CA ARG A 230 26.69 20.77 -1.73
C ARG A 230 25.76 20.19 -0.67
N LYS A 231 24.45 20.21 -0.92
CA LYS A 231 23.42 19.74 0.02
C LYS A 231 22.53 18.65 -0.62
N PRO A 232 23.09 17.48 -0.96
CA PRO A 232 22.30 16.39 -1.51
C PRO A 232 21.38 15.77 -0.46
N LEU A 233 20.18 15.35 -0.89
CA LEU A 233 19.24 14.58 -0.09
C LEU A 233 18.87 13.28 -0.84
N ILE A 234 19.06 12.13 -0.19
CA ILE A 234 18.54 10.86 -0.73
C ILE A 234 17.06 10.74 -0.41
N VAL A 235 16.25 10.33 -1.40
CA VAL A 235 14.86 9.91 -1.22
C VAL A 235 14.78 8.40 -1.40
N CYS A 236 14.69 7.68 -0.27
CA CYS A 236 14.60 6.22 -0.21
C CYS A 236 13.19 5.75 -0.57
N GLY A 237 13.03 5.10 -1.71
CA GLY A 237 11.77 4.52 -2.17
C GLY A 237 11.67 3.01 -1.93
N GLY A 238 10.53 2.43 -2.33
CA GLY A 238 10.27 1.00 -2.20
C GLY A 238 11.26 0.10 -2.95
N GLY A 239 11.88 0.60 -4.03
CA GLY A 239 12.91 -0.13 -4.77
C GLY A 239 14.12 -0.49 -3.91
N VAL A 240 14.50 0.34 -2.94
CA VAL A 240 15.57 0.03 -1.98
C VAL A 240 15.23 -1.20 -1.14
N LYS A 241 13.96 -1.30 -0.69
CA LYS A 241 13.46 -2.46 0.07
C LYS A 241 13.50 -3.74 -0.75
N TYR A 242 12.94 -3.71 -1.96
CA TYR A 242 12.82 -4.90 -2.82
C TYR A 242 14.18 -5.37 -3.38
N SER A 243 15.13 -4.47 -3.57
CA SER A 243 16.49 -4.83 -3.96
C SER A 243 17.38 -5.27 -2.79
N GLY A 244 16.93 -5.12 -1.54
CA GLY A 244 17.75 -5.37 -0.35
C GLY A 244 18.90 -4.36 -0.20
N ALA A 245 18.74 -3.15 -0.72
CA ALA A 245 19.78 -2.13 -0.78
C ALA A 245 19.92 -1.29 0.50
N GLY A 246 19.16 -1.57 1.57
CA GLY A 246 19.17 -0.75 2.79
C GLY A 246 20.54 -0.57 3.42
N GLU A 247 21.38 -1.61 3.45
CA GLU A 247 22.74 -1.54 4.00
C GLU A 247 23.70 -0.77 3.08
N ALA A 248 23.58 -0.93 1.76
CA ALA A 248 24.39 -0.18 0.81
C ALA A 248 24.05 1.32 0.88
N LEU A 249 22.76 1.67 1.01
CA LEU A 249 22.31 3.04 1.21
C LEU A 249 22.84 3.61 2.54
N SER A 250 22.75 2.86 3.64
CA SER A 250 23.25 3.30 4.95
C SER A 250 24.75 3.57 4.93
N ARG A 251 25.57 2.66 4.37
CA ARG A 251 27.01 2.84 4.22
C ARG A 251 27.37 4.07 3.40
N PHE A 252 26.68 4.28 2.27
CA PHE A 252 26.88 5.46 1.44
C PHE A 252 26.54 6.74 2.21
N ALA A 253 25.37 6.77 2.86
CA ALA A 253 24.93 7.89 3.67
C ALA A 253 25.94 8.26 4.76
N GLU A 254 26.40 7.26 5.53
CA GLU A 254 27.38 7.44 6.62
C GLU A 254 28.74 7.92 6.10
N ARG A 255 29.22 7.30 5.01
CA ARG A 255 30.54 7.61 4.47
C ARG A 255 30.65 9.04 3.96
N TYR A 256 29.58 9.55 3.34
CA TYR A 256 29.58 10.87 2.69
C TYR A 256 28.77 11.93 3.44
N GLY A 257 28.19 11.61 4.60
CA GLY A 257 27.38 12.55 5.39
C GLY A 257 26.09 12.98 4.71
N VAL A 258 25.50 12.11 3.87
CA VAL A 258 24.27 12.42 3.11
C VAL A 258 23.03 11.97 3.87
N PRO A 259 22.14 12.87 4.28
CA PRO A 259 20.88 12.47 4.91
C PRO A 259 19.96 11.79 3.90
N PHE A 260 19.09 10.89 4.40
CA PHE A 260 18.07 10.27 3.59
C PHE A 260 16.69 10.40 4.22
N ALA A 261 15.74 10.74 3.36
CA ALA A 261 14.30 10.74 3.66
C ALA A 261 13.62 9.52 3.06
N GLU A 262 12.46 9.15 3.59
CA GLU A 262 11.71 7.95 3.20
C GLU A 262 10.39 8.32 2.51
N THR A 263 10.05 7.62 1.42
CA THR A 263 8.67 7.59 0.92
C THR A 263 7.84 6.63 1.75
N GLN A 264 6.51 6.63 1.60
CA GLN A 264 5.64 5.61 2.22
C GLN A 264 6.09 4.16 1.92
N ALA A 265 6.51 3.90 0.69
CA ALA A 265 6.97 2.57 0.28
C ALA A 265 8.38 2.24 0.77
N GLY A 266 9.23 3.25 0.95
CA GLY A 266 10.61 3.11 1.42
C GLY A 266 10.73 3.02 2.94
N LYS A 267 9.75 3.54 3.68
CA LYS A 267 9.77 3.56 5.15
C LYS A 267 9.89 2.15 5.73
N GLY A 268 10.77 2.03 6.73
CA GLY A 268 11.10 0.74 7.34
C GLY A 268 12.08 -0.13 6.54
N THR A 269 12.74 0.43 5.51
CA THR A 269 13.91 -0.21 4.88
C THR A 269 15.14 -0.09 5.76
N VAL A 270 15.33 1.08 6.38
CA VAL A 270 16.32 1.36 7.43
C VAL A 270 15.57 1.77 8.69
N VAL A 271 16.08 1.41 9.86
CA VAL A 271 15.46 1.78 11.14
C VAL A 271 15.45 3.29 11.36
N SER A 272 14.42 3.79 12.03
CA SER A 272 14.26 5.25 12.26
C SER A 272 15.28 5.85 13.22
N SER A 273 16.04 5.02 13.94
CA SER A 273 17.14 5.46 14.83
C SER A 273 18.47 5.69 14.11
N HIS A 274 18.56 5.40 12.80
CA HIS A 274 19.77 5.65 12.03
C HIS A 274 20.09 7.16 12.03
N PRO A 275 21.34 7.59 12.31
CA PRO A 275 21.69 9.00 12.53
C PRO A 275 21.45 9.91 11.31
N LEU A 276 21.36 9.36 10.11
CA LEU A 276 21.09 10.12 8.88
C LEU A 276 19.66 9.91 8.34
N ASN A 277 18.82 9.13 9.03
CA ASN A 277 17.40 9.01 8.68
C ASN A 277 16.65 10.25 9.19
N VAL A 278 16.11 11.05 8.27
CA VAL A 278 15.36 12.27 8.60
C VAL A 278 13.84 12.09 8.51
N GLY A 279 13.37 10.85 8.30
CA GLY A 279 11.95 10.47 8.29
C GLY A 279 11.27 10.64 6.93
N GLY A 280 9.95 10.66 6.93
CA GLY A 280 9.13 10.74 5.72
C GLY A 280 9.19 12.10 5.02
N VAL A 281 9.22 12.13 3.68
CA VAL A 281 9.22 13.36 2.87
C VAL A 281 7.94 13.49 2.04
N GLY A 282 7.53 14.72 1.78
CA GLY A 282 6.44 15.10 0.89
C GLY A 282 5.19 15.56 1.62
N GLU A 283 4.01 15.36 1.04
CA GLU A 283 2.72 15.82 1.59
C GLU A 283 2.45 15.22 2.98
N THR A 284 2.68 13.94 3.13
CA THR A 284 2.59 13.24 4.41
C THR A 284 3.94 13.16 5.13
N GLY A 285 4.89 14.00 4.72
CA GLY A 285 6.23 14.04 5.29
C GLY A 285 6.28 14.66 6.69
N CYS A 286 7.36 14.38 7.40
CA CYS A 286 7.65 14.93 8.72
C CYS A 286 8.41 16.26 8.64
N LEU A 287 8.49 16.96 9.76
CA LEU A 287 9.13 18.27 9.84
C LEU A 287 10.60 18.25 9.36
N ALA A 288 11.40 17.30 9.84
CA ALA A 288 12.83 17.24 9.52
C ALA A 288 13.09 17.02 8.04
N ALA A 289 12.44 16.00 7.43
CA ALA A 289 12.64 15.68 6.03
C ALA A 289 12.17 16.81 5.10
N ASN A 290 11.02 17.42 5.39
CA ASN A 290 10.49 18.50 4.58
C ASN A 290 11.33 19.79 4.67
N LEU A 291 11.94 20.07 5.81
CA LEU A 291 12.88 21.20 5.93
C LEU A 291 14.13 20.99 5.06
N LEU A 292 14.74 19.80 5.11
CA LEU A 292 15.93 19.52 4.29
C LEU A 292 15.58 19.45 2.80
N ALA A 293 14.40 18.90 2.45
CA ALA A 293 13.96 18.83 1.06
C ALA A 293 13.85 20.20 0.39
N LYS A 294 13.46 21.25 1.13
CA LYS A 294 13.37 22.63 0.60
C LYS A 294 14.74 23.25 0.28
N GLU A 295 15.79 22.78 0.96
CA GLU A 295 17.14 23.33 0.81
C GLU A 295 18.06 22.47 -0.06
N ALA A 296 17.63 21.25 -0.41
CA ALA A 296 18.46 20.31 -1.19
C ALA A 296 18.73 20.85 -2.60
N ASP A 297 20.01 20.93 -2.99
CA ASP A 297 20.47 21.30 -4.33
C ASP A 297 20.56 20.10 -5.27
N LEU A 298 20.61 18.87 -4.73
CA LEU A 298 20.50 17.63 -5.46
C LEU A 298 19.58 16.66 -4.71
N VAL A 299 18.57 16.15 -5.37
CA VAL A 299 17.69 15.10 -4.85
C VAL A 299 18.05 13.79 -5.53
N ILE A 300 18.53 12.82 -4.73
CA ILE A 300 18.92 11.50 -5.21
C ILE A 300 17.77 10.53 -4.94
N GLY A 301 16.93 10.30 -5.93
CA GLY A 301 15.84 9.32 -5.84
C GLY A 301 16.39 7.90 -6.00
N VAL A 302 16.27 7.07 -4.97
CA VAL A 302 16.69 5.66 -5.03
C VAL A 302 15.48 4.75 -4.96
N GLY A 303 15.14 4.13 -6.08
CA GLY A 303 13.98 3.24 -6.17
C GLY A 303 12.64 3.91 -5.86
N THR A 304 12.51 5.20 -6.10
CA THR A 304 11.27 5.97 -5.94
C THR A 304 10.69 6.37 -7.28
N ARG A 305 9.37 6.54 -7.33
CA ARG A 305 8.64 7.00 -8.52
C ARG A 305 8.40 8.51 -8.54
N PHE A 306 8.81 9.23 -7.51
CA PHE A 306 8.48 10.64 -7.32
C PHE A 306 6.99 10.94 -7.57
N SER A 307 6.13 10.21 -6.85
CA SER A 307 4.68 10.41 -6.92
C SER A 307 4.29 11.81 -6.43
N ASP A 308 3.06 12.20 -6.71
CA ASP A 308 2.50 13.48 -6.29
C ASP A 308 2.71 13.74 -4.78
N PHE A 309 2.42 12.75 -3.94
CA PHE A 309 2.62 12.85 -2.48
C PHE A 309 4.09 12.99 -2.07
N THR A 310 5.00 12.25 -2.71
CA THR A 310 6.44 12.34 -2.42
C THR A 310 7.01 13.71 -2.74
N THR A 311 6.50 14.36 -3.79
CA THR A 311 6.97 15.67 -4.23
C THR A 311 6.14 16.83 -3.67
N ALA A 312 5.10 16.54 -2.87
CA ALA A 312 4.09 17.51 -2.46
C ALA A 312 3.63 18.35 -3.67
N SER A 313 3.12 17.66 -4.71
CA SER A 313 2.71 18.24 -5.99
C SER A 313 3.81 19.06 -6.68
N LYS A 314 5.04 18.52 -6.70
CA LYS A 314 6.26 19.16 -7.25
C LYS A 314 6.63 20.48 -6.56
N TRP A 315 6.17 20.69 -5.33
CA TRP A 315 6.37 21.95 -4.59
C TRP A 315 7.44 21.87 -3.51
N ILE A 316 7.72 20.68 -2.94
CA ILE A 316 8.57 20.58 -1.74
C ILE A 316 10.05 20.89 -2.00
N PHE A 317 10.57 20.62 -3.19
CA PHE A 317 11.97 20.85 -3.56
C PHE A 317 12.14 22.28 -4.10
N GLN A 318 12.38 23.23 -3.20
CA GLN A 318 12.30 24.68 -3.47
C GLN A 318 13.66 25.34 -3.76
N HIS A 319 14.78 24.62 -3.64
CA HIS A 319 16.07 25.22 -3.99
C HIS A 319 16.08 25.65 -5.47
N PRO A 320 16.46 26.91 -5.81
CA PRO A 320 16.32 27.43 -7.17
C PRO A 320 17.11 26.63 -8.22
N GLU A 321 18.20 26.01 -7.82
CA GLU A 321 19.07 25.20 -8.69
C GLU A 321 18.94 23.70 -8.42
N VAL A 322 17.83 23.25 -7.82
CA VAL A 322 17.64 21.82 -7.50
C VAL A 322 17.71 20.95 -8.75
N ARG A 323 18.53 19.91 -8.71
CA ARG A 323 18.63 18.86 -9.73
C ARG A 323 18.19 17.53 -9.15
N PHE A 324 17.87 16.59 -10.05
CA PHE A 324 17.44 15.26 -9.69
C PHE A 324 18.38 14.22 -10.30
N LEU A 325 18.75 13.22 -9.50
CA LEU A 325 19.42 11.99 -9.94
C LEU A 325 18.50 10.83 -9.61
N ASN A 326 18.01 10.12 -10.63
CA ASN A 326 16.99 9.09 -10.47
C ASN A 326 17.58 7.70 -10.71
N ILE A 327 17.79 6.95 -9.64
CA ILE A 327 18.23 5.56 -9.66
C ILE A 327 16.99 4.67 -9.63
N ASN A 328 16.71 3.98 -10.75
CA ASN A 328 15.51 3.14 -10.84
C ASN A 328 15.71 2.00 -11.84
N VAL A 329 15.04 0.85 -11.61
CA VAL A 329 14.98 -0.27 -12.58
C VAL A 329 14.03 0.01 -13.73
N SER A 330 13.05 0.90 -13.54
CA SER A 330 12.09 1.34 -14.54
C SER A 330 12.60 2.57 -15.29
N ASN A 331 12.72 2.46 -16.61
CA ASN A 331 13.10 3.58 -17.46
C ASN A 331 12.10 4.74 -17.34
N PHE A 332 10.79 4.44 -17.30
CA PHE A 332 9.74 5.45 -17.15
C PHE A 332 9.93 6.31 -15.88
N ASP A 333 10.29 5.71 -14.74
CA ASP A 333 10.48 6.47 -13.50
C ASP A 333 11.84 7.17 -13.42
N ALA A 334 12.86 6.62 -14.08
CA ALA A 334 14.19 7.21 -14.10
C ALA A 334 14.23 8.57 -14.82
N TRP A 335 13.33 8.83 -15.77
CA TRP A 335 13.24 10.08 -16.54
C TRP A 335 12.39 11.18 -15.90
N LYS A 336 11.71 10.90 -14.78
CA LYS A 336 10.83 11.90 -14.15
C LYS A 336 11.60 13.10 -13.63
N LEU A 337 10.93 14.26 -13.60
CA LEU A 337 11.45 15.54 -13.12
C LEU A 337 12.68 16.04 -13.92
N ASP A 338 12.81 15.63 -15.18
CA ASP A 338 13.97 15.94 -16.04
C ASP A 338 15.30 15.62 -15.36
N GLY A 339 15.30 14.51 -14.62
CA GLY A 339 16.45 14.10 -13.81
C GLY A 339 17.50 13.33 -14.61
N ILE A 340 18.71 13.31 -14.07
CA ILE A 340 19.79 12.44 -14.54
C ILE A 340 19.36 11.00 -14.28
N ALA A 341 19.15 10.23 -15.34
CA ALA A 341 18.66 8.85 -15.25
C ALA A 341 19.81 7.87 -15.03
N MET A 342 19.75 7.09 -13.95
CA MET A 342 20.64 5.95 -13.70
C MET A 342 19.79 4.67 -13.66
N LEU A 343 19.70 3.98 -14.78
CA LEU A 343 18.85 2.80 -14.94
C LEU A 343 19.54 1.55 -14.38
N ALA A 344 19.32 1.29 -13.09
CA ALA A 344 19.97 0.22 -12.35
C ALA A 344 19.14 -0.27 -11.17
N ASP A 345 19.49 -1.49 -10.68
CA ASP A 345 19.07 -1.96 -9.36
C ASP A 345 19.67 -1.07 -8.27
N ALA A 346 18.91 -0.78 -7.21
CA ALA A 346 19.34 0.15 -6.18
C ALA A 346 20.60 -0.33 -5.44
N ARG A 347 20.77 -1.65 -5.20
CA ARG A 347 21.94 -2.20 -4.51
C ARG A 347 23.20 -2.07 -5.37
N GLU A 348 23.09 -2.44 -6.65
CA GLU A 348 24.20 -2.32 -7.61
C GLU A 348 24.61 -0.86 -7.79
N ALA A 349 23.63 0.04 -7.94
CA ALA A 349 23.87 1.47 -8.10
C ALA A 349 24.57 2.10 -6.88
N MET A 350 24.05 1.85 -5.66
CA MET A 350 24.64 2.40 -4.45
C MET A 350 26.05 1.87 -4.20
N THR A 351 26.30 0.60 -4.51
CA THR A 351 27.63 -0.01 -4.41
C THR A 351 28.62 0.60 -5.42
N ALA A 352 28.18 0.80 -6.67
CA ALA A 352 29.00 1.40 -7.72
C ALA A 352 29.33 2.88 -7.43
N LEU A 353 28.36 3.65 -6.94
CA LEU A 353 28.56 5.04 -6.53
C LEU A 353 29.52 5.17 -5.36
N ASP A 354 29.38 4.29 -4.34
CA ASP A 354 30.30 4.26 -3.19
C ASP A 354 31.75 3.99 -3.64
N ALA A 355 31.96 3.02 -4.52
CA ALA A 355 33.26 2.71 -5.09
C ALA A 355 33.86 3.86 -5.93
N ALA A 356 33.01 4.49 -6.79
CA ALA A 356 33.45 5.56 -7.68
C ALA A 356 33.79 6.88 -6.96
N LEU A 357 33.22 7.11 -5.78
CA LEU A 357 33.49 8.29 -4.95
C LEU A 357 34.58 8.06 -3.88
N ALA A 358 35.06 6.83 -3.70
CA ALA A 358 35.94 6.44 -2.58
C ALA A 358 37.13 7.36 -2.36
N ASP A 359 37.83 7.73 -3.44
CA ASP A 359 39.03 8.53 -3.40
C ASP A 359 38.79 10.02 -3.76
N SER A 360 37.55 10.45 -3.84
CA SER A 360 37.19 11.80 -4.30
C SER A 360 37.39 12.89 -3.24
N GLY A 361 37.44 12.52 -1.96
CA GLY A 361 37.42 13.46 -0.83
C GLY A 361 36.10 14.26 -0.70
N TRP A 362 35.09 13.97 -1.51
CA TRP A 362 33.81 14.68 -1.45
C TRP A 362 33.01 14.30 -0.21
N GLN A 363 32.36 15.30 0.40
CA GLN A 363 31.47 15.18 1.55
C GLN A 363 30.27 16.13 1.38
N ALA A 364 29.08 15.73 1.85
CA ALA A 364 27.93 16.61 1.88
C ALA A 364 28.07 17.75 2.90
N GLY A 365 27.63 18.94 2.54
CA GLY A 365 27.80 20.16 3.33
C GLY A 365 26.66 20.47 4.29
N TRP A 366 25.93 19.47 4.81
CA TRP A 366 24.83 19.67 5.76
C TRP A 366 25.30 20.01 7.18
N GLY A 367 26.40 19.43 7.62
CA GLY A 367 26.96 19.65 8.96
C GLY A 367 25.97 19.42 10.10
N ALA A 368 25.94 20.30 11.09
CA ALA A 368 25.07 20.23 12.26
C ALA A 368 23.57 20.45 11.95
N GLN A 369 23.21 20.79 10.72
CA GLN A 369 21.81 21.01 10.35
C GLN A 369 20.98 19.74 10.46
N ILE A 370 21.57 18.56 10.15
CA ILE A 370 20.88 17.26 10.26
C ILE A 370 20.41 17.02 11.69
N GLU A 371 21.33 17.11 12.65
CA GLU A 371 21.01 16.90 14.08
C GLU A 371 19.98 17.92 14.58
N SER A 372 20.10 19.18 14.15
CA SER A 372 19.17 20.24 14.50
C SER A 372 17.73 19.92 14.07
N VAL A 373 17.51 19.51 12.81
CA VAL A 373 16.17 19.20 12.32
C VAL A 373 15.62 17.91 12.94
N GLN A 374 16.47 16.91 13.19
CA GLN A 374 16.07 15.67 13.88
C GLN A 374 15.65 15.94 15.33
N SER A 375 16.37 16.79 16.04
CA SER A 375 16.01 17.20 17.41
C SER A 375 14.65 17.91 17.44
N ARG A 376 14.40 18.79 16.47
CA ARG A 376 13.08 19.44 16.31
C ARG A 376 11.98 18.43 16.03
N GLN A 377 12.22 17.46 15.12
CA GLN A 377 11.28 16.39 14.81
C GLN A 377 10.96 15.53 16.04
N LEU A 378 11.97 15.19 16.83
CA LEU A 378 11.75 14.37 18.04
C LEU A 378 10.86 15.10 19.05
N LYS A 379 11.14 16.38 19.31
CA LYS A 379 10.30 17.21 20.21
C LYS A 379 8.87 17.32 19.70
N GLU A 380 8.70 17.49 18.40
CA GLU A 380 7.39 17.59 17.78
C GLU A 380 6.63 16.26 17.87
N THR A 381 7.29 15.13 17.60
CA THR A 381 6.68 13.79 17.76
C THR A 381 6.22 13.56 19.20
N GLN A 382 7.05 13.93 20.19
CA GLN A 382 6.66 13.83 21.61
C GLN A 382 5.47 14.73 21.93
N ARG A 383 5.43 15.95 21.42
CA ARG A 383 4.32 16.89 21.61
C ARG A 383 2.99 16.31 21.11
N VAL A 384 2.97 15.78 19.88
CA VAL A 384 1.73 15.23 19.29
C VAL A 384 1.31 13.90 19.93
N TYR A 385 2.24 13.10 20.41
CA TYR A 385 1.94 11.87 21.17
C TYR A 385 1.30 12.15 22.54
N GLN A 386 1.57 13.32 23.12
CA GLN A 386 1.00 13.76 24.40
C GLN A 386 -0.28 14.59 24.24
N ALA A 387 -0.73 14.84 23.00
CA ALA A 387 -1.91 15.65 22.73
C ALA A 387 -3.18 14.92 23.16
N VAL A 388 -3.84 15.44 24.19
CA VAL A 388 -5.16 15.00 24.68
C VAL A 388 -6.11 16.18 24.68
N TRP A 389 -7.37 15.92 24.38
CA TRP A 389 -8.37 16.98 24.42
C TRP A 389 -8.69 17.41 25.85
N GLN A 390 -8.65 18.71 26.08
CA GLN A 390 -9.11 19.35 27.31
C GLN A 390 -10.02 20.52 26.91
N GLU A 391 -11.22 20.55 27.48
CA GLU A 391 -12.20 21.58 27.18
C GLU A 391 -11.58 22.99 27.30
N LYS A 392 -11.81 23.82 26.31
CA LYS A 392 -11.34 25.22 26.18
C LYS A 392 -9.82 25.43 26.02
N SER A 393 -8.99 24.42 26.14
CA SER A 393 -7.54 24.55 26.01
C SER A 393 -6.92 23.73 24.86
N PHE A 394 -7.68 22.82 24.27
CA PHE A 394 -7.20 21.99 23.15
C PHE A 394 -7.11 22.81 21.86
N VAL A 395 -5.94 22.84 21.26
CA VAL A 395 -5.72 23.46 19.96
C VAL A 395 -5.58 22.34 18.93
N PRO A 396 -6.51 22.21 17.99
CA PRO A 396 -6.43 21.23 16.93
C PRO A 396 -5.24 21.51 16.02
N GLU A 397 -4.68 20.46 15.44
CA GLU A 397 -3.55 20.54 14.50
C GLU A 397 -3.95 21.12 13.15
N ILE A 398 -5.21 21.01 12.78
CA ILE A 398 -5.76 21.48 11.50
C ILE A 398 -6.71 22.63 11.76
N ASP A 399 -6.41 23.79 11.21
CA ASP A 399 -7.31 24.93 11.25
C ASP A 399 -8.55 24.69 10.40
N ASP A 400 -9.70 25.04 10.96
CA ASP A 400 -10.96 25.09 10.24
C ASP A 400 -11.85 26.23 10.78
N HIS A 401 -13.02 26.39 10.18
CA HIS A 401 -14.00 27.42 10.53
C HIS A 401 -15.21 26.86 11.31
N LEU A 402 -15.21 25.56 11.64
CA LEU A 402 -16.33 24.94 12.35
C LEU A 402 -16.17 25.07 13.87
N ASP A 403 -17.28 25.05 14.58
CA ASP A 403 -17.29 24.94 16.04
C ASP A 403 -16.91 23.51 16.48
N ARG A 404 -15.61 23.28 16.61
CA ARG A 404 -15.04 22.00 17.00
C ARG A 404 -15.44 21.60 18.42
N GLU A 405 -15.60 22.56 19.33
CA GLU A 405 -15.95 22.27 20.70
C GLU A 405 -17.33 21.60 20.81
N SER A 406 -18.28 21.97 19.96
CA SER A 406 -19.59 21.31 19.92
C SER A 406 -19.47 19.87 19.41
N VAL A 407 -18.64 19.61 18.37
CA VAL A 407 -18.39 18.28 17.84
C VAL A 407 -17.69 17.38 18.85
N TYR A 408 -16.67 17.91 19.55
CA TYR A 408 -15.97 17.14 20.57
C TYR A 408 -16.86 16.82 21.78
N ARG A 409 -17.71 17.76 22.20
CA ARG A 409 -18.69 17.52 23.29
C ARG A 409 -19.71 16.46 22.89
N GLU A 410 -20.26 16.52 21.67
CA GLU A 410 -21.18 15.51 21.14
C GLU A 410 -20.51 14.12 21.12
N PHE A 411 -19.32 14.02 20.55
CA PHE A 411 -18.59 12.77 20.48
C PHE A 411 -18.29 12.20 21.87
N ARG A 412 -17.86 13.02 22.79
CA ARG A 412 -17.59 12.63 24.17
C ARG A 412 -18.84 12.18 24.91
N GLN A 413 -19.99 12.82 24.72
CA GLN A 413 -21.25 12.40 25.31
C GLN A 413 -21.65 10.98 24.87
N ILE A 414 -21.31 10.59 23.66
CA ILE A 414 -21.62 9.26 23.09
C ILE A 414 -20.59 8.22 23.50
N THR A 415 -19.30 8.59 23.59
CA THR A 415 -18.19 7.63 23.69
C THR A 415 -17.46 7.65 25.03
N ASP A 416 -17.54 8.75 25.76
CA ASP A 416 -16.73 9.08 26.96
C ASP A 416 -15.21 9.16 26.68
N SER A 417 -14.80 9.34 25.41
CA SER A 417 -13.39 9.39 25.01
C SER A 417 -12.89 10.81 24.81
N THR A 418 -11.62 11.03 25.18
CA THR A 418 -10.84 12.26 24.92
C THR A 418 -9.57 11.97 24.11
N LEU A 419 -9.44 10.77 23.55
CA LEU A 419 -8.26 10.32 22.84
C LEU A 419 -8.13 11.02 21.48
N THR A 420 -6.91 11.45 21.14
CA THR A 420 -6.55 11.89 19.81
C THR A 420 -5.94 10.74 19.01
N GLN A 421 -6.02 10.79 17.69
CA GLN A 421 -5.36 9.79 16.83
C GLN A 421 -3.86 9.70 17.13
N SER A 422 -3.19 10.85 17.31
CA SER A 422 -1.75 10.89 17.58
C SER A 422 -1.35 10.31 18.94
N SER A 423 -2.15 10.52 20.00
CA SER A 423 -1.87 9.92 21.31
C SER A 423 -1.99 8.40 21.29
N VAL A 424 -2.98 7.88 20.55
CA VAL A 424 -3.11 6.43 20.32
C VAL A 424 -1.91 5.89 19.55
N LEU A 425 -1.47 6.56 18.47
CA LEU A 425 -0.27 6.16 17.73
C LEU A 425 0.99 6.19 18.60
N GLY A 426 1.10 7.13 19.55
CA GLY A 426 2.18 7.18 20.53
C GLY A 426 2.24 5.90 21.38
N VAL A 427 1.12 5.53 21.99
CA VAL A 427 1.04 4.29 22.80
C VAL A 427 1.37 3.05 21.95
N LEU A 428 0.83 2.94 20.74
CA LEU A 428 1.13 1.82 19.84
C LEU A 428 2.63 1.75 19.50
N ASN A 429 3.25 2.88 19.18
CA ASN A 429 4.66 2.92 18.82
C ASN A 429 5.59 2.56 19.99
N GLU A 430 5.18 2.87 21.23
CA GLU A 430 5.92 2.54 22.46
C GLU A 430 5.74 1.08 22.88
N THR A 431 4.51 0.55 22.79
CA THR A 431 4.15 -0.74 23.42
C THR A 431 4.23 -1.95 22.50
N LEU A 432 4.04 -1.79 21.18
CA LEU A 432 4.12 -2.92 20.28
C LEU A 432 5.56 -3.47 20.21
N PRO A 433 5.75 -4.80 20.02
CA PRO A 433 7.08 -5.37 19.79
C PRO A 433 7.79 -4.69 18.61
N ALA A 434 9.12 -4.61 18.65
CA ALA A 434 9.90 -3.97 17.58
C ALA A 434 9.69 -4.63 16.21
N GLU A 435 9.53 -5.95 16.22
CA GLU A 435 9.33 -6.81 15.04
C GLU A 435 7.86 -6.92 14.61
N ALA A 436 6.93 -6.32 15.34
CA ALA A 436 5.53 -6.32 14.97
C ALA A 436 5.32 -5.57 13.64
N VAL A 437 4.56 -6.18 12.73
CA VAL A 437 4.25 -5.57 11.44
C VAL A 437 2.95 -4.78 11.57
N ILE A 438 3.00 -3.48 11.27
CA ILE A 438 1.79 -2.67 11.13
C ILE A 438 1.34 -2.64 9.68
N VAL A 439 0.03 -2.75 9.46
CA VAL A 439 -0.60 -2.71 8.15
C VAL A 439 -1.63 -1.58 8.13
N ALA A 440 -1.49 -0.66 7.18
CA ALA A 440 -2.44 0.43 6.97
C ALA A 440 -2.55 0.76 5.47
N ALA A 441 -3.57 1.51 5.05
CA ALA A 441 -3.73 1.87 3.64
C ALA A 441 -4.34 3.26 3.44
N ALA A 442 -5.56 3.51 3.89
CA ALA A 442 -6.31 4.69 3.50
C ALA A 442 -6.65 5.60 4.70
N GLY A 443 -7.13 6.79 4.40
CA GLY A 443 -7.56 7.77 5.39
C GLY A 443 -6.42 8.61 5.98
N SER A 444 -6.60 9.10 7.21
CA SER A 444 -5.61 9.93 7.91
C SER A 444 -4.44 9.14 8.49
N LEU A 445 -4.64 7.87 8.80
CA LEU A 445 -3.63 7.01 9.43
C LEU A 445 -2.32 6.91 8.62
N PRO A 446 -2.30 6.64 7.30
CA PRO A 446 -1.06 6.61 6.53
C PRO A 446 -0.27 7.91 6.59
N GLY A 447 -0.95 9.05 6.58
CA GLY A 447 -0.32 10.36 6.71
C GLY A 447 0.36 10.52 8.06
N ASP A 448 -0.37 10.29 9.13
CA ASP A 448 0.17 10.40 10.48
C ASP A 448 1.26 9.37 10.76
N LEU A 449 1.10 8.12 10.27
CA LEU A 449 2.13 7.09 10.36
C LEU A 449 3.44 7.52 9.66
N GLN A 450 3.37 8.15 8.50
CA GLN A 450 4.59 8.64 7.84
C GLN A 450 5.24 9.78 8.64
N ARG A 451 4.45 10.67 9.23
CA ARG A 451 4.90 11.84 9.99
C ARG A 451 5.55 11.48 11.32
N VAL A 452 4.95 10.54 12.08
CA VAL A 452 5.32 10.35 13.49
C VAL A 452 5.74 8.93 13.87
N TRP A 453 5.40 7.89 13.06
CA TRP A 453 5.76 6.51 13.38
C TRP A 453 7.26 6.26 13.22
N ARG A 454 7.87 5.64 14.24
CA ARG A 454 9.29 5.27 14.26
C ARG A 454 9.44 3.76 14.15
N ASN A 455 9.99 3.29 13.03
CA ASN A 455 10.30 1.88 12.84
C ASN A 455 11.51 1.48 13.67
N ARG A 456 11.35 0.43 14.47
CA ARG A 456 12.42 -0.14 15.31
C ARG A 456 13.08 -1.37 14.70
N ALA A 457 12.44 -1.99 13.70
CA ALA A 457 12.97 -3.11 12.94
C ALA A 457 12.68 -2.95 11.44
N LYS A 458 13.48 -3.65 10.60
CA LYS A 458 13.32 -3.64 9.14
C LYS A 458 12.07 -4.41 8.72
N ASN A 459 11.41 -3.98 7.65
CA ASN A 459 10.25 -4.62 7.03
C ASN A 459 9.02 -4.79 7.94
N THR A 460 8.85 -3.88 8.91
CA THR A 460 7.72 -3.85 9.86
C THR A 460 6.66 -2.79 9.53
N TYR A 461 6.88 -2.00 8.48
CA TYR A 461 5.99 -0.96 8.01
C TYR A 461 5.36 -1.36 6.68
N HIS A 462 4.12 -1.82 6.71
CA HIS A 462 3.38 -2.27 5.55
C HIS A 462 2.20 -1.34 5.29
N VAL A 463 2.46 -0.21 4.64
CA VAL A 463 1.42 0.78 4.31
C VAL A 463 1.21 0.84 2.81
N GLU A 464 0.00 0.51 2.34
CA GLU A 464 -0.42 0.71 0.96
C GLU A 464 -0.90 2.14 0.80
N TYR A 465 -0.22 2.93 -0.03
CA TYR A 465 -0.58 4.33 -0.26
C TYR A 465 -0.48 4.73 -1.74
N GLY A 466 -0.05 3.82 -2.61
CA GLY A 466 0.06 4.09 -4.04
C GLY A 466 -1.30 4.16 -4.72
N TYR A 467 -2.26 3.41 -4.23
CA TYR A 467 -3.65 3.41 -4.67
C TYR A 467 -4.60 3.90 -3.58
N SER A 468 -4.15 3.86 -2.33
CA SER A 468 -4.86 4.30 -1.12
C SER A 468 -6.24 3.67 -0.98
N CYS A 469 -6.29 2.32 -1.09
CA CYS A 469 -7.53 1.57 -1.18
C CYS A 469 -8.12 1.31 0.21
N MET A 470 -9.28 1.90 0.52
CA MET A 470 -10.06 1.54 1.70
C MET A 470 -10.48 0.06 1.64
N GLY A 471 -10.41 -0.63 2.77
CA GLY A 471 -10.69 -2.06 2.86
C GLY A 471 -9.48 -2.97 2.59
N TYR A 472 -8.30 -2.40 2.31
CA TYR A 472 -7.06 -3.17 2.17
C TYR A 472 -6.55 -3.69 3.52
N GLU A 473 -6.65 -2.92 4.58
CA GLU A 473 -5.91 -3.04 5.84
C GLU A 473 -6.08 -4.40 6.54
N VAL A 474 -7.32 -4.80 6.81
CA VAL A 474 -7.64 -6.06 7.51
C VAL A 474 -7.24 -7.27 6.65
N ASN A 475 -7.56 -7.19 5.37
CA ASN A 475 -7.34 -8.28 4.43
C ASN A 475 -5.85 -8.48 4.14
N ALA A 476 -5.10 -7.40 3.94
CA ALA A 476 -3.66 -7.47 3.76
C ALA A 476 -2.93 -7.92 5.04
N ALA A 477 -3.46 -7.60 6.23
CA ALA A 477 -2.91 -8.12 7.49
C ALA A 477 -2.95 -9.65 7.55
N LEU A 478 -4.01 -10.28 7.04
CA LEU A 478 -4.05 -11.73 6.84
C LEU A 478 -2.92 -12.17 5.90
N GLY A 479 -2.77 -11.51 4.76
CA GLY A 479 -1.69 -11.81 3.81
C GLY A 479 -0.30 -11.70 4.42
N VAL A 480 -0.05 -10.63 5.19
CA VAL A 480 1.20 -10.43 5.96
C VAL A 480 1.43 -11.58 6.94
N LYS A 481 0.39 -11.98 7.67
CA LYS A 481 0.47 -13.10 8.63
C LYS A 481 0.77 -14.43 7.94
N LEU A 482 0.21 -14.67 6.77
CA LEU A 482 0.52 -15.86 5.97
C LEU A 482 1.96 -15.84 5.42
N ALA A 483 2.51 -14.67 5.10
CA ALA A 483 3.90 -14.51 4.65
C ALA A 483 4.91 -14.64 5.79
N GLN A 484 4.54 -14.19 7.00
CA GLN A 484 5.39 -14.21 8.20
C GLN A 484 4.60 -14.78 9.40
N PRO A 485 4.39 -16.11 9.46
CA PRO A 485 3.52 -16.74 10.46
C PRO A 485 3.93 -16.48 11.93
N GLN A 486 5.21 -16.20 12.18
CA GLN A 486 5.74 -15.95 13.53
C GLN A 486 5.60 -14.50 14.00
N SER A 487 5.34 -13.57 13.07
CA SER A 487 5.23 -12.15 13.42
C SER A 487 3.88 -11.82 14.05
N GLU A 488 3.87 -10.91 15.02
CA GLU A 488 2.65 -10.21 15.43
C GLU A 488 2.29 -9.19 14.34
N VAL A 489 1.03 -9.22 13.88
CA VAL A 489 0.53 -8.36 12.82
C VAL A 489 -0.62 -7.51 13.35
N TYR A 490 -0.53 -6.20 13.14
CA TYR A 490 -1.52 -5.22 13.57
C TYR A 490 -2.07 -4.46 12.36
N SER A 491 -3.35 -4.62 12.08
CA SER A 491 -4.09 -3.82 11.10
C SER A 491 -4.53 -2.52 11.75
N LEU A 492 -3.98 -1.38 11.33
CA LEU A 492 -4.41 -0.06 11.77
C LEU A 492 -5.42 0.48 10.76
N VAL A 493 -6.68 0.57 11.15
CA VAL A 493 -7.79 0.82 10.23
C VAL A 493 -8.79 1.83 10.81
N GLY A 494 -9.30 2.74 9.99
CA GLY A 494 -10.42 3.60 10.35
C GLY A 494 -11.76 2.88 10.25
N ASP A 495 -12.76 3.38 10.97
CA ASP A 495 -14.14 2.90 10.99
C ASP A 495 -14.76 2.77 9.59
N GLY A 496 -14.63 3.82 8.76
CA GLY A 496 -15.15 3.81 7.39
C GLY A 496 -14.50 2.74 6.51
N SER A 497 -13.18 2.55 6.62
CA SER A 497 -12.46 1.52 5.86
C SER A 497 -12.82 0.10 6.35
N PHE A 498 -12.95 -0.09 7.65
CA PHE A 498 -13.38 -1.36 8.22
C PHE A 498 -14.79 -1.75 7.75
N MET A 499 -15.73 -0.80 7.74
CA MET A 499 -17.09 -1.06 7.25
C MET A 499 -17.13 -1.50 5.79
N MET A 500 -16.19 -1.03 4.96
CA MET A 500 -16.17 -1.39 3.54
C MET A 500 -15.78 -2.85 3.30
N LEU A 501 -14.78 -3.37 4.04
CA LEU A 501 -14.29 -4.72 3.75
C LEU A 501 -13.49 -5.31 4.94
N HIS A 502 -14.10 -6.21 5.66
CA HIS A 502 -13.52 -6.85 6.86
C HIS A 502 -13.76 -8.37 6.93
N SER A 503 -14.39 -8.95 5.93
CA SER A 503 -14.86 -10.35 5.95
C SER A 503 -13.75 -11.38 6.05
N GLU A 504 -12.51 -11.05 5.63
CA GLU A 504 -11.37 -11.96 5.75
C GLU A 504 -10.90 -12.16 7.20
N LEU A 505 -11.50 -11.46 8.18
CA LEU A 505 -11.40 -11.86 9.59
C LEU A 505 -11.87 -13.29 9.82
N VAL A 506 -12.94 -13.72 9.13
CA VAL A 506 -13.41 -15.10 9.20
C VAL A 506 -12.38 -16.06 8.62
N THR A 507 -11.74 -15.69 7.51
CA THR A 507 -10.64 -16.48 6.92
C THR A 507 -9.46 -16.56 7.87
N SER A 508 -9.10 -15.48 8.57
CA SER A 508 -8.02 -15.50 9.56
C SER A 508 -8.27 -16.49 10.71
N LEU A 509 -9.52 -16.59 11.16
CA LEU A 509 -9.93 -17.57 12.17
C LEU A 509 -9.90 -19.00 11.62
N GLN A 510 -10.42 -19.21 10.40
CA GLN A 510 -10.42 -20.52 9.73
C GLN A 510 -8.99 -21.03 9.54
N GLU A 511 -8.09 -20.17 9.11
CA GLU A 511 -6.67 -20.51 8.86
C GLU A 511 -5.82 -20.52 10.14
N ARG A 512 -6.39 -20.14 11.29
CA ARG A 512 -5.65 -19.94 12.56
C ARG A 512 -4.47 -18.99 12.39
N ALA A 513 -4.64 -18.01 11.51
CA ALA A 513 -3.68 -16.97 11.19
C ALA A 513 -4.04 -15.69 11.93
N LYS A 514 -3.73 -15.64 13.24
CA LYS A 514 -4.09 -14.53 14.13
C LYS A 514 -3.60 -13.18 13.59
N ILE A 515 -4.52 -12.23 13.47
CA ILE A 515 -4.23 -10.81 13.22
C ILE A 515 -4.88 -9.97 14.32
N ASN A 516 -4.29 -8.82 14.64
CA ASN A 516 -4.84 -7.88 15.62
C ASN A 516 -5.34 -6.64 14.86
N VAL A 517 -6.63 -6.38 14.92
CA VAL A 517 -7.24 -5.18 14.33
C VAL A 517 -7.27 -4.08 15.39
N VAL A 518 -6.62 -2.97 15.11
CA VAL A 518 -6.65 -1.74 15.90
C VAL A 518 -7.49 -0.74 15.12
N LEU A 519 -8.73 -0.57 15.53
CA LEU A 519 -9.72 0.22 14.83
C LEU A 519 -9.83 1.61 15.46
N PHE A 520 -9.63 2.63 14.65
CA PHE A 520 -9.75 4.04 15.02
C PHE A 520 -11.15 4.53 14.63
N ASP A 521 -12.05 4.55 15.60
CA ASP A 521 -13.44 4.97 15.41
C ASP A 521 -13.61 6.44 15.77
N ASN A 522 -13.76 7.27 14.76
CA ASN A 522 -14.06 8.70 14.90
C ASN A 522 -15.41 9.09 14.32
N MET A 523 -16.24 8.11 13.95
CA MET A 523 -17.57 8.27 13.35
C MET A 523 -17.55 9.14 12.08
N ALA A 524 -16.47 9.05 11.29
CA ALA A 524 -16.29 9.87 10.10
C ALA A 524 -15.31 9.26 9.09
N ASN A 525 -15.46 9.64 7.83
CA ASN A 525 -14.37 9.58 6.85
C ASN A 525 -13.39 10.74 7.11
N GLY A 526 -12.64 10.66 8.23
CA GLY A 526 -11.95 11.76 8.87
C GLY A 526 -10.96 12.51 7.98
N CYS A 527 -10.19 11.80 7.12
CA CYS A 527 -9.26 12.43 6.18
C CYS A 527 -9.99 13.35 5.18
N ILE A 528 -11.09 12.86 4.62
CA ILE A 528 -11.87 13.64 3.63
C ILE A 528 -12.66 14.76 4.32
N ASN A 529 -13.12 14.54 5.54
CA ASN A 529 -13.73 15.58 6.35
C ASN A 529 -12.74 16.74 6.63
N ASN A 530 -11.51 16.42 7.02
CA ASN A 530 -10.45 17.41 7.19
C ASN A 530 -10.13 18.16 5.89
N LEU A 531 -10.08 17.43 4.75
CA LEU A 531 -9.86 18.04 3.44
C LEU A 531 -10.97 19.05 3.08
N GLN A 532 -12.24 18.74 3.35
CA GLN A 532 -13.34 19.66 3.16
C GLN A 532 -13.14 20.96 3.96
N MET A 533 -12.84 20.82 5.25
CA MET A 533 -12.70 21.98 6.15
C MET A 533 -11.50 22.86 5.79
N GLU A 534 -10.33 22.27 5.53
CA GLU A 534 -9.14 23.00 5.07
C GLU A 534 -9.41 23.78 3.77
N HIS A 535 -10.39 23.34 2.97
CA HIS A 535 -10.75 23.97 1.70
C HIS A 535 -12.02 24.83 1.77
N GLY A 536 -12.41 25.25 2.99
CA GLY A 536 -13.48 26.22 3.22
C GLY A 536 -14.90 25.67 3.10
N MET A 537 -15.06 24.35 2.99
CA MET A 537 -16.35 23.67 3.01
C MET A 537 -16.79 23.38 4.45
N ASP A 538 -18.09 23.25 4.65
CA ASP A 538 -18.64 22.65 5.86
C ASP A 538 -18.54 21.12 5.77
N SER A 539 -18.72 20.43 6.90
CA SER A 539 -18.78 18.97 6.93
C SER A 539 -20.03 18.48 6.18
N PHE A 540 -19.82 17.86 5.02
CA PHE A 540 -20.92 17.41 4.16
C PHE A 540 -20.73 15.95 3.72
N GLY A 541 -21.55 15.05 4.26
CA GLY A 541 -21.58 13.63 3.90
C GLY A 541 -20.31 12.83 4.28
N THR A 542 -19.50 13.36 5.18
CA THR A 542 -18.24 12.74 5.63
C THR A 542 -18.23 12.37 7.10
N GLU A 543 -19.13 12.93 7.91
CA GLU A 543 -19.45 12.44 9.25
C GLU A 543 -20.61 11.44 9.16
N PHE A 544 -20.62 10.44 10.01
CA PHE A 544 -21.72 9.45 10.06
C PHE A 544 -22.83 10.00 10.92
N ARG A 545 -23.79 10.67 10.30
CA ARG A 545 -24.90 11.36 10.97
C ARG A 545 -26.26 10.84 10.56
N TYR A 546 -27.17 10.80 11.49
CA TYR A 546 -28.59 10.54 11.18
C TYR A 546 -29.14 11.60 10.25
N ARG A 547 -30.05 11.20 9.38
CA ARG A 547 -30.82 12.11 8.52
C ARG A 547 -31.87 12.83 9.36
N GLN A 548 -31.93 14.16 9.26
CA GLN A 548 -33.01 14.95 9.87
C GLN A 548 -34.28 14.84 9.03
N PRO A 549 -35.42 14.45 9.61
CA PRO A 549 -36.68 14.33 8.85
C PRO A 549 -37.13 15.66 8.23
N GLU A 550 -36.94 16.76 8.94
CA GLU A 550 -37.44 18.10 8.57
C GLU A 550 -36.69 18.69 7.36
N THR A 551 -35.40 18.48 7.28
CA THR A 551 -34.55 19.04 6.22
C THR A 551 -34.14 18.03 5.15
N GLY A 552 -34.26 16.74 5.45
CA GLY A 552 -33.73 15.66 4.61
C GLY A 552 -32.20 15.61 4.54
N GLN A 553 -31.48 16.35 5.38
CA GLN A 553 -30.03 16.44 5.40
C GLN A 553 -29.40 15.48 6.45
N LEU A 554 -28.15 15.05 6.22
CA LEU A 554 -27.35 14.26 7.16
C LEU A 554 -26.72 15.16 8.23
N GLN A 555 -27.56 15.79 9.05
CA GLN A 555 -27.17 16.79 10.06
C GLN A 555 -27.73 16.45 11.45
N GLY A 556 -28.29 15.27 11.64
CA GLY A 556 -28.70 14.76 12.95
C GLY A 556 -27.51 14.40 13.84
N GLY A 557 -27.76 13.75 14.96
CA GLY A 557 -26.71 13.24 15.85
C GLY A 557 -25.80 12.22 15.16
N LEU A 558 -24.61 12.01 15.72
CA LEU A 558 -23.66 11.00 15.24
C LEU A 558 -24.26 9.58 15.37
N VAL A 559 -23.90 8.69 14.46
CA VAL A 559 -24.34 7.29 14.40
C VAL A 559 -23.26 6.42 15.06
N PRO A 560 -23.47 5.95 16.29
CA PRO A 560 -22.52 5.05 16.92
C PRO A 560 -22.66 3.63 16.35
N VAL A 561 -21.55 3.02 15.97
CA VAL A 561 -21.47 1.63 15.55
C VAL A 561 -20.67 0.84 16.59
N ASP A 562 -21.16 -0.35 16.96
CA ASP A 562 -20.45 -1.25 17.86
C ASP A 562 -19.60 -2.24 17.05
N PHE A 563 -18.40 -1.82 16.71
CA PHE A 563 -17.45 -2.64 15.95
C PHE A 563 -16.91 -3.82 16.75
N ALA A 564 -16.80 -3.67 18.06
CA ALA A 564 -16.39 -4.76 18.94
C ALA A 564 -17.40 -5.92 18.87
N THR A 565 -18.70 -5.64 18.94
CA THR A 565 -19.75 -6.66 18.80
C THR A 565 -19.75 -7.28 17.41
N ILE A 566 -19.54 -6.52 16.33
CA ILE A 566 -19.44 -7.05 14.96
C ILE A 566 -18.31 -8.09 14.85
N ALA A 567 -17.12 -7.77 15.32
CA ALA A 567 -15.98 -8.69 15.27
C ALA A 567 -16.14 -9.87 16.23
N ALA A 568 -16.74 -9.66 17.40
CA ALA A 568 -17.06 -10.74 18.35
C ALA A 568 -18.05 -11.74 17.72
N GLY A 569 -19.00 -11.26 16.91
CA GLY A 569 -19.93 -12.12 16.16
C GLY A 569 -19.24 -13.06 15.17
N TYR A 570 -18.06 -12.70 14.67
CA TYR A 570 -17.20 -13.59 13.86
C TYR A 570 -16.39 -14.60 14.71
N GLY A 571 -16.26 -14.37 16.02
CA GLY A 571 -15.46 -15.19 16.92
C GLY A 571 -14.13 -14.55 17.34
N CYS A 572 -13.89 -13.28 17.02
CA CYS A 572 -12.73 -12.54 17.50
C CYS A 572 -12.84 -12.22 19.01
N LYS A 573 -11.71 -12.03 19.67
CA LYS A 573 -11.67 -11.39 21.00
C LYS A 573 -11.64 -9.88 20.84
N THR A 574 -12.46 -9.16 21.61
CA THR A 574 -12.67 -7.73 21.36
C THR A 574 -12.63 -6.90 22.62
N TRP A 575 -12.23 -5.64 22.49
CA TRP A 575 -12.24 -4.61 23.53
C TRP A 575 -12.75 -3.31 22.96
N ARG A 576 -13.47 -2.55 23.77
CA ARG A 576 -13.78 -1.14 23.52
C ARG A 576 -12.90 -0.30 24.43
N VAL A 577 -12.27 0.74 23.89
CA VAL A 577 -11.25 1.54 24.56
C VAL A 577 -11.56 3.02 24.41
N THR A 578 -11.53 3.76 25.52
CA THR A 578 -11.77 5.20 25.61
C THR A 578 -10.65 5.96 26.33
N THR A 579 -9.71 5.23 26.94
CA THR A 579 -8.53 5.79 27.64
C THR A 579 -7.24 5.12 27.20
N LEU A 580 -6.08 5.80 27.38
CA LEU A 580 -4.77 5.24 27.03
C LEU A 580 -4.39 4.04 27.92
N ASP A 581 -4.86 4.00 29.17
CA ASP A 581 -4.59 2.87 30.07
C ASP A 581 -5.39 1.63 29.67
N GLU A 582 -6.66 1.80 29.30
CA GLU A 582 -7.45 0.72 28.69
C GLU A 582 -6.81 0.21 27.41
N LEU A 583 -6.24 1.11 26.57
CA LEU A 583 -5.52 0.71 25.36
C LEU A 583 -4.32 -0.19 25.69
N ARG A 584 -3.50 0.20 26.67
CA ARG A 584 -2.34 -0.62 27.09
C ARG A 584 -2.78 -2.00 27.57
N HIS A 585 -3.81 -2.07 28.41
CA HIS A 585 -4.37 -3.33 28.90
C HIS A 585 -4.94 -4.19 27.76
N ALA A 586 -5.67 -3.59 26.81
CA ALA A 586 -6.24 -4.29 25.66
C ALA A 586 -5.14 -4.85 24.73
N LEU A 587 -4.08 -4.08 24.47
CA LEU A 587 -2.93 -4.54 23.67
C LEU A 587 -2.22 -5.72 24.33
N ASP A 588 -2.01 -5.66 25.64
CA ASP A 588 -1.42 -6.76 26.40
C ASP A 588 -2.30 -8.00 26.40
N ALA A 589 -3.62 -7.85 26.57
CA ALA A 589 -4.56 -8.96 26.49
C ALA A 589 -4.62 -9.55 25.07
N ALA A 590 -4.74 -8.72 24.03
CA ALA A 590 -4.76 -9.14 22.64
C ALA A 590 -3.52 -9.96 22.25
N ARG A 591 -2.34 -9.57 22.73
CA ARG A 591 -1.10 -10.30 22.47
C ARG A 591 -1.11 -11.72 23.02
N ARG A 592 -1.78 -11.97 24.15
CA ARG A 592 -1.90 -13.31 24.77
C ARG A 592 -2.95 -14.20 24.11
N GLU A 593 -3.86 -13.64 23.32
CA GLU A 593 -4.88 -14.42 22.62
C GLU A 593 -4.28 -15.25 21.48
N THR A 594 -4.94 -16.36 21.20
CA THR A 594 -4.56 -17.27 20.11
C THR A 594 -5.41 -17.11 18.86
N VAL A 595 -6.49 -16.36 18.95
CA VAL A 595 -7.41 -16.02 17.85
C VAL A 595 -7.24 -14.56 17.44
N SER A 596 -7.74 -14.20 16.29
CA SER A 596 -7.75 -12.80 15.82
C SER A 596 -8.52 -11.90 16.79
N THR A 597 -8.05 -10.66 16.92
CA THR A 597 -8.56 -9.71 17.91
C THR A 597 -9.00 -8.40 17.24
N LEU A 598 -9.90 -7.66 17.90
CA LEU A 598 -10.23 -6.29 17.53
C LEU A 598 -10.27 -5.39 18.76
N ILE A 599 -9.56 -4.28 18.71
CA ILE A 599 -9.59 -3.21 19.70
C ILE A 599 -10.28 -2.01 19.05
N ASP A 600 -11.51 -1.72 19.47
CA ASP A 600 -12.32 -0.58 19.02
C ASP A 600 -11.96 0.64 19.87
N ILE A 601 -11.17 1.55 19.31
CA ILE A 601 -10.65 2.73 20.01
C ILE A 601 -11.45 3.94 19.56
N LYS A 602 -12.16 4.56 20.49
CA LYS A 602 -12.90 5.80 20.24
C LYS A 602 -11.93 6.97 20.24
N VAL A 603 -11.68 7.56 19.07
CA VAL A 603 -10.78 8.70 18.87
C VAL A 603 -11.57 9.92 18.42
N LEU A 604 -11.26 11.09 18.97
CA LEU A 604 -11.90 12.34 18.59
C LEU A 604 -11.75 12.59 17.07
N PRO A 605 -12.82 12.97 16.38
CA PRO A 605 -12.74 13.42 15.00
C PRO A 605 -11.85 14.66 14.88
N LYS A 606 -11.34 14.94 13.67
CA LYS A 606 -10.56 16.15 13.35
C LYS A 606 -9.23 16.31 14.14
N THR A 607 -8.66 15.20 14.63
CA THR A 607 -7.41 15.21 15.43
C THR A 607 -6.21 14.59 14.70
N MET A 608 -6.20 14.62 13.39
CA MET A 608 -5.07 14.28 12.54
C MET A 608 -3.90 15.26 12.75
N VAL A 609 -2.66 14.79 12.67
CA VAL A 609 -1.45 15.62 12.75
C VAL A 609 -1.37 16.59 11.58
N HIS A 610 -0.93 17.83 11.83
CA HIS A 610 -0.86 18.85 10.78
C HIS A 610 0.22 18.57 9.73
N LYS A 611 0.15 19.29 8.62
CA LYS A 611 1.14 19.24 7.55
C LYS A 611 2.38 20.05 7.93
N TYR A 612 3.55 19.44 7.81
CA TYR A 612 4.82 20.08 8.14
C TYR A 612 5.38 20.83 6.93
N GLY A 613 4.74 21.96 6.61
CA GLY A 613 5.19 22.84 5.54
C GLY A 613 5.17 22.18 4.16
N SER A 614 4.26 21.27 3.94
CA SER A 614 3.94 20.68 2.65
C SER A 614 2.66 21.27 2.06
N TRP A 615 2.36 20.90 0.83
CA TRP A 615 1.17 21.32 0.13
C TRP A 615 0.75 20.23 -0.86
N TRP A 616 -0.56 20.14 -1.09
CA TRP A 616 -1.13 19.21 -2.06
C TRP A 616 -2.05 19.96 -3.03
N ASN A 617 -1.78 19.82 -4.33
CA ASN A 617 -2.58 20.38 -5.39
C ASN A 617 -3.84 19.54 -5.62
N VAL A 618 -4.94 19.97 -5.01
CA VAL A 618 -6.25 19.34 -5.20
C VAL A 618 -7.15 20.21 -6.07
N GLY A 619 -8.11 19.58 -6.74
CA GLY A 619 -9.15 20.29 -7.47
C GLY A 619 -10.09 21.01 -6.50
N VAL A 620 -10.25 22.31 -6.69
CA VAL A 620 -11.16 23.15 -5.89
C VAL A 620 -12.15 23.89 -6.78
N ALA A 621 -13.31 24.24 -6.23
CA ALA A 621 -14.28 25.06 -6.93
C ALA A 621 -13.71 26.47 -7.15
N GLN A 622 -13.52 26.87 -8.42
CA GLN A 622 -13.02 28.20 -8.78
C GLN A 622 -14.06 29.30 -8.55
N THR A 623 -15.33 28.94 -8.51
CA THR A 623 -16.46 29.80 -8.17
C THR A 623 -17.38 29.13 -7.18
N ALA A 624 -17.86 29.85 -6.19
CA ALA A 624 -18.79 29.36 -5.16
C ALA A 624 -19.53 30.55 -4.54
N LEU A 625 -20.67 30.31 -3.91
CA LEU A 625 -21.33 31.34 -3.08
C LEU A 625 -20.50 31.67 -1.85
N SER A 626 -19.82 30.66 -1.27
CA SER A 626 -18.93 30.84 -0.12
C SER A 626 -17.66 31.61 -0.50
N GLU A 627 -17.40 32.70 0.21
CA GLU A 627 -16.17 33.47 0.07
C GLU A 627 -14.94 32.69 0.53
N ARG A 628 -15.09 31.82 1.55
CA ARG A 628 -14.02 30.96 2.03
C ARG A 628 -13.50 30.05 0.92
N ILE A 629 -14.40 29.41 0.16
CA ILE A 629 -14.01 28.51 -0.95
C ILE A 629 -13.30 29.32 -2.06
N ARG A 630 -13.77 30.53 -2.39
CA ARG A 630 -13.10 31.36 -3.39
C ARG A 630 -11.68 31.78 -2.97
N LYS A 631 -11.47 32.12 -1.68
CA LYS A 631 -10.14 32.42 -1.13
C LYS A 631 -9.19 31.21 -1.21
N VAL A 632 -9.68 30.02 -0.93
CA VAL A 632 -8.89 28.79 -1.06
C VAL A 632 -8.50 28.55 -2.52
N ALA A 633 -9.41 28.76 -3.47
CA ALA A 633 -9.10 28.64 -4.90
C ALA A 633 -7.98 29.60 -5.33
N GLN A 634 -7.98 30.83 -4.82
CA GLN A 634 -6.90 31.79 -5.05
C GLN A 634 -5.57 31.30 -4.46
N MET A 635 -5.55 30.88 -3.20
CA MET A 635 -4.36 30.32 -2.53
C MET A 635 -3.78 29.11 -3.30
N ILE A 636 -4.62 28.20 -3.79
CA ILE A 636 -4.20 27.05 -4.60
C ILE A 636 -3.49 27.52 -5.87
N ASN A 637 -4.02 28.54 -6.56
CA ASN A 637 -3.38 29.10 -7.76
C ASN A 637 -2.01 29.73 -7.46
N GLU A 638 -1.89 30.45 -6.34
CA GLU A 638 -0.61 31.03 -5.89
C GLU A 638 0.43 29.94 -5.58
N LYS A 639 0.03 28.87 -4.89
CA LYS A 639 0.90 27.72 -4.61
C LYS A 639 1.30 26.96 -5.87
N ARG A 640 0.36 26.80 -6.81
CA ARG A 640 0.63 26.15 -8.10
C ARG A 640 1.68 26.90 -8.90
N ALA A 641 1.65 28.24 -8.87
CA ALA A 641 2.65 29.08 -9.52
C ALA A 641 4.07 28.96 -8.91
N GLN A 642 4.19 28.42 -7.69
CA GLN A 642 5.48 28.17 -7.01
C GLN A 642 5.98 26.73 -7.23
N ALA A 643 5.14 25.82 -7.73
CA ALA A 643 5.53 24.45 -8.03
C ALA A 643 6.31 24.39 -9.36
N ARG A 644 7.08 23.32 -9.54
CA ARG A 644 7.76 23.05 -10.83
C ARG A 644 6.72 22.67 -11.89
N ASP A 645 6.92 23.12 -13.12
CA ASP A 645 6.02 22.82 -14.24
C ASP A 645 6.12 21.36 -14.71
N TYR A 646 7.31 20.72 -14.63
CA TYR A 646 7.58 19.37 -15.15
C TYR A 646 8.49 18.55 -14.23
#